data_5f9a20d1608aa76996c0f8fd8d7d04ed
#
_entry.id   5f9a20d1608aa76996c0f8fd8d7d04ed
#
_cell.length_a   1.000
_cell.length_b   1.000
_cell.length_c   1.000
_cell.angle_alpha   90.00
_cell.angle_beta   90.00
_cell.angle_gamma   90.00
#
_symmetry.space_group_name_H-M   'P 1'
#
loop_
_entity.id
_entity.type
_entity.pdbx_description
1 polymer ?
#
loop_
_entity_poly.entity_id
_entity_poly.type
_entity_poly.pdbx_seq_one_letter_code
_entity_poly.pdbx_strand_id
1 'polypeptide(L)'
;MRNRAPFIWTPKQPIDQMAMLSVMTGTEPRAESANRWFLFRRTFELAEVPGSAPLHITVDGRYQLFVNGTRIGRGPARCSPLYQRYDSYDVGAALMPGANSIAVLVRVFGKDMSWYEQTKGMWQPTFGDGGLWVATDLTEAGADGALTTDTEWRCIEADAWNGDAPQANHGLGFIEDLDARRLPEDWTATGYDDAGWDAAQIMQAGGGGPEAFFGGMRTVPFPVLQPNTIGPLAETELRPERIAWTKSVEVRDEAPLHDQIYTEPLSDPDADAVKDVEALLNAEGRTHITTAPGRGVSILFDFGRITTIHPFIEIEAKGGEQIDIAVAERLPDEWTDGGPAADSRIARTPLLGLDAHLSRYTARPGRQRFERFEWQAAKWMQVTIRNAPEGVDILSLGGVYTRFGAEARGRFDCSDPVLNRLWETGRYTLQLCMHDGWEDCPSREQRQWLGDATVENLVGHAAFGPGIADLNAEFLRKAAESQRPDGLTQMFAPGNHGDNGILIPDWTLQWILNARDHAVWTGDLGVIEEIFPAIERALAWFARLRNENGLVADMPYWHFMDWSGVGRAGEACTLNAQLAGCLDAAAALADQLQMPRKADTYRADANAIRHALDRRHWDEARGVYVDMVDPENGEQNPRVSQHANAAMILWGDAPADRWPRMIDYISDPERITFTPA
;
A
#
# COMPACT_ATOMS: atom_id res chain seq x y z
N MET A 1 25.93 -16.39 6.75
CA MET A 1 25.49 -16.36 8.16
C MET A 1 24.07 -15.84 8.34
N ARG A 2 23.59 -14.95 7.46
CA ARG A 2 22.24 -14.30 7.54
C ARG A 2 21.06 -15.27 7.67
N ASN A 3 21.11 -16.45 7.09
CA ASN A 3 20.03 -17.45 7.13
C ASN A 3 19.89 -18.24 8.45
N ARG A 4 20.57 -17.85 9.53
CA ARG A 4 20.53 -18.56 10.82
C ARG A 4 19.84 -17.81 11.94
N ALA A 5 19.48 -16.52 11.76
CA ALA A 5 18.73 -15.79 12.77
C ALA A 5 17.33 -16.42 12.90
N PRO A 6 16.90 -16.80 14.10
CA PRO A 6 15.56 -17.33 14.30
C PRO A 6 14.51 -16.19 14.29
N PHE A 7 13.28 -16.51 13.97
CA PHE A 7 12.15 -15.65 14.34
C PHE A 7 11.89 -15.74 15.84
N ILE A 8 11.53 -14.62 16.43
CA ILE A 8 11.12 -14.51 17.83
C ILE A 8 9.74 -13.88 17.96
N TRP A 9 9.06 -14.20 19.06
CA TRP A 9 7.82 -13.54 19.45
C TRP A 9 7.62 -13.54 20.97
N THR A 10 6.54 -12.95 21.44
CA THR A 10 6.13 -12.99 22.84
C THR A 10 5.83 -14.43 23.26
N PRO A 11 6.07 -14.81 24.53
CA PRO A 11 5.71 -16.11 25.03
C PRO A 11 4.22 -16.40 24.83
N LYS A 12 3.93 -17.64 24.47
CA LYS A 12 2.56 -18.12 24.25
C LYS A 12 2.17 -19.05 25.39
N GLN A 13 1.00 -18.81 25.97
CA GLN A 13 0.43 -19.76 26.90
C GLN A 13 -0.01 -21.03 26.17
N PRO A 14 0.13 -22.22 26.77
CA PRO A 14 -0.41 -23.46 26.23
C PRO A 14 -1.92 -23.32 25.97
N ILE A 15 -2.36 -23.80 24.81
CA ILE A 15 -3.77 -23.72 24.43
C ILE A 15 -4.51 -24.94 24.99
N ASP A 16 -5.62 -24.71 25.67
CA ASP A 16 -6.54 -25.75 26.06
C ASP A 16 -7.08 -26.52 24.83
N GLN A 17 -7.19 -27.84 24.91
CA GLN A 17 -7.67 -28.69 23.82
C GLN A 17 -9.09 -28.31 23.36
N MET A 18 -9.95 -27.83 24.26
CA MET A 18 -11.30 -27.40 23.90
C MET A 18 -11.31 -26.04 23.17
N ALA A 19 -10.48 -25.10 23.62
CA ALA A 19 -10.27 -23.84 22.89
C ALA A 19 -9.68 -24.09 21.50
N MET A 20 -8.76 -25.05 21.37
CA MET A 20 -8.23 -25.46 20.09
C MET A 20 -9.30 -26.03 19.16
N LEU A 21 -10.20 -26.88 19.67
CA LEU A 21 -11.26 -27.47 18.87
C LEU A 21 -12.21 -26.38 18.32
N SER A 22 -12.51 -25.35 19.11
CA SER A 22 -13.38 -24.23 18.68
C SER A 22 -12.71 -23.42 17.57
N VAL A 23 -11.41 -23.18 17.64
CA VAL A 23 -10.66 -22.52 16.57
C VAL A 23 -10.62 -23.39 15.29
N MET A 24 -10.38 -24.71 15.42
CA MET A 24 -10.36 -25.63 14.29
C MET A 24 -11.71 -25.79 13.60
N THR A 25 -12.80 -25.68 14.35
CA THR A 25 -14.16 -25.76 13.80
C THR A 25 -14.69 -24.42 13.28
N GLY A 26 -13.90 -23.33 13.42
CA GLY A 26 -14.30 -22.00 12.99
C GLY A 26 -15.45 -21.39 13.81
N THR A 27 -15.70 -21.93 15.00
CA THR A 27 -16.77 -21.44 15.89
C THR A 27 -16.34 -20.23 16.72
N GLU A 28 -15.03 -20.02 16.85
CA GLU A 28 -14.45 -18.81 17.46
C GLU A 28 -13.64 -18.05 16.41
N PRO A 29 -13.89 -16.77 16.18
CA PRO A 29 -13.05 -15.96 15.32
C PRO A 29 -11.68 -15.78 15.97
N ARG A 30 -10.63 -15.67 15.16
CA ARG A 30 -9.26 -15.28 15.58
C ARG A 30 -9.19 -13.82 16.06
N ALA A 31 -10.13 -13.39 16.87
CA ALA A 31 -10.25 -12.00 17.29
C ALA A 31 -9.07 -11.51 18.15
N GLU A 32 -8.26 -12.43 18.70
CA GLU A 32 -7.23 -12.11 19.66
C GLU A 32 -5.97 -11.46 19.07
N SER A 33 -5.71 -11.60 17.79
CA SER A 33 -4.48 -11.08 17.16
C SER A 33 -4.69 -9.81 16.32
N ALA A 34 -5.93 -9.39 16.07
CA ALA A 34 -6.20 -8.25 15.22
C ALA A 34 -5.87 -6.92 15.92
N ASN A 35 -5.23 -6.01 15.18
CA ASN A 35 -4.88 -4.65 15.65
C ASN A 35 -4.12 -4.64 17.00
N ARG A 36 -3.09 -5.47 17.12
CA ARG A 36 -2.28 -5.59 18.34
C ARG A 36 -0.92 -4.94 18.14
N TRP A 37 -0.36 -4.46 19.24
CA TRP A 37 0.92 -3.74 19.23
C TRP A 37 1.89 -4.37 20.22
N PHE A 38 3.16 -4.43 19.83
CA PHE A 38 4.19 -5.09 20.62
C PHE A 38 5.46 -4.25 20.61
N LEU A 39 6.17 -4.25 21.75
CA LEU A 39 7.47 -3.62 21.91
C LEU A 39 8.51 -4.72 22.07
N PHE A 40 9.60 -4.60 21.33
CA PHE A 40 10.76 -5.48 21.44
C PHE A 40 12.00 -4.64 21.69
N ARG A 41 12.92 -5.16 22.52
CA ARG A 41 14.19 -4.51 22.82
C ARG A 41 15.32 -5.52 22.91
N ARG A 42 16.54 -5.10 22.53
CA ARG A 42 17.80 -5.79 22.76
C ARG A 42 18.84 -4.74 23.15
N THR A 43 19.42 -4.85 24.32
CA THR A 43 20.58 -4.07 24.75
C THR A 43 21.84 -4.90 24.55
N PHE A 44 22.95 -4.26 24.13
CA PHE A 44 24.21 -4.90 23.83
C PHE A 44 25.38 -3.94 23.96
N GLU A 45 26.59 -4.48 24.11
CA GLU A 45 27.81 -3.69 24.23
C GLU A 45 28.66 -3.81 22.95
N LEU A 46 29.18 -2.69 22.48
CA LEU A 46 30.16 -2.66 21.37
C LEU A 46 31.53 -2.16 21.89
N ALA A 47 32.59 -2.90 21.57
CA ALA A 47 33.95 -2.42 21.84
C ALA A 47 34.31 -1.21 20.96
N GLU A 48 33.89 -1.24 19.70
CA GLU A 48 34.04 -0.17 18.72
C GLU A 48 32.87 -0.18 17.71
N VAL A 49 32.61 0.96 17.10
CA VAL A 49 31.61 1.06 16.04
C VAL A 49 32.26 0.70 14.70
N PRO A 50 31.76 -0.30 13.96
CA PRO A 50 32.30 -0.67 12.66
C PRO A 50 32.00 0.41 11.61
N GLY A 51 32.80 0.48 10.55
CA GLY A 51 32.62 1.46 9.46
C GLY A 51 31.34 1.27 8.65
N SER A 52 30.73 0.09 8.69
CA SER A 52 29.39 -0.22 8.18
C SER A 52 28.74 -1.22 9.11
N ALA A 53 27.46 -1.00 9.42
CA ALA A 53 26.69 -1.79 10.36
C ALA A 53 25.32 -2.18 9.74
N PRO A 54 25.30 -3.11 8.78
CA PRO A 54 24.07 -3.54 8.15
C PRO A 54 23.19 -4.29 9.17
N LEU A 55 21.93 -3.83 9.27
CA LEU A 55 20.86 -4.47 10.01
C LEU A 55 19.74 -4.83 9.04
N HIS A 56 19.31 -6.07 9.07
CA HIS A 56 18.21 -6.62 8.28
C HIS A 56 17.04 -6.94 9.20
N ILE A 57 15.83 -6.54 8.80
CA ILE A 57 14.64 -6.70 9.63
C ILE A 57 13.39 -7.02 8.81
N THR A 58 12.57 -7.89 9.34
CA THR A 58 11.19 -8.08 8.88
C THR A 58 10.28 -8.52 10.02
N VAL A 59 8.98 -8.40 9.82
CA VAL A 59 7.95 -8.76 10.81
C VAL A 59 6.67 -9.20 10.11
N ASP A 60 5.87 -10.04 10.77
CA ASP A 60 4.49 -10.30 10.35
C ASP A 60 3.61 -9.12 10.85
N GLY A 61 3.35 -8.19 9.96
CA GLY A 61 2.73 -6.90 10.24
C GLY A 61 3.57 -5.75 9.72
N ARG A 62 3.62 -4.65 10.48
CA ARG A 62 4.52 -3.51 10.21
C ARG A 62 5.32 -3.11 11.44
N TYR A 63 6.48 -2.51 11.23
CA TYR A 63 7.38 -2.10 12.30
C TYR A 63 7.84 -0.64 12.16
N GLN A 64 8.27 -0.10 13.30
CA GLN A 64 9.20 1.03 13.38
C GLN A 64 10.46 0.57 14.12
N LEU A 65 11.64 0.79 13.52
CA LEU A 65 12.94 0.42 14.06
C LEU A 65 13.63 1.63 14.69
N PHE A 66 14.16 1.44 15.89
CA PHE A 66 14.93 2.45 16.60
C PHE A 66 16.29 1.87 17.02
N VAL A 67 17.32 2.71 17.00
CA VAL A 67 18.65 2.43 17.57
C VAL A 67 19.01 3.60 18.47
N ASN A 68 19.28 3.32 19.73
CA ASN A 68 19.62 4.32 20.75
C ASN A 68 18.62 5.50 20.81
N GLY A 69 17.31 5.20 20.72
CA GLY A 69 16.23 6.20 20.71
C GLY A 69 16.00 6.90 19.36
N THR A 70 16.90 6.74 18.39
CA THR A 70 16.75 7.33 17.07
C THR A 70 15.97 6.40 16.15
N ARG A 71 14.88 6.89 15.52
CA ARG A 71 14.16 6.13 14.50
C ARG A 71 15.02 5.96 13.24
N ILE A 72 15.24 4.70 12.85
CA ILE A 72 16.05 4.33 11.68
C ILE A 72 15.16 4.19 10.44
N GLY A 73 13.98 3.57 10.60
CA GLY A 73 13.08 3.33 9.51
C GLY A 73 11.80 2.64 9.93
N ARG A 74 10.97 2.38 8.94
CA ARG A 74 9.68 1.68 9.07
C ARG A 74 9.47 0.74 7.89
N GLY A 75 8.77 -0.37 8.09
CA GLY A 75 8.52 -1.41 7.10
C GLY A 75 7.72 -2.56 7.69
N PRO A 76 7.80 -3.76 7.10
CA PRO A 76 8.47 -4.05 5.84
C PRO A 76 7.70 -3.50 4.64
N ALA A 77 8.36 -3.45 3.48
CA ALA A 77 7.67 -3.18 2.23
C ALA A 77 6.60 -4.25 1.97
N ARG A 78 5.49 -3.86 1.31
CA ARG A 78 4.39 -4.78 0.99
C ARG A 78 4.89 -6.00 0.21
N CYS A 79 4.48 -7.19 0.61
CA CYS A 79 4.85 -8.45 -0.03
C CYS A 79 3.85 -9.56 0.31
N SER A 80 3.87 -10.64 -0.48
CA SER A 80 3.15 -11.86 -0.13
C SER A 80 3.87 -12.59 1.02
N PRO A 81 3.15 -13.16 1.98
CA PRO A 81 3.77 -13.94 3.06
C PRO A 81 4.53 -15.18 2.58
N LEU A 82 4.28 -15.66 1.36
CA LEU A 82 5.06 -16.75 0.75
C LEU A 82 6.46 -16.30 0.33
N TYR A 83 6.63 -14.98 0.11
CA TYR A 83 7.86 -14.36 -0.38
C TYR A 83 8.15 -13.10 0.45
N GLN A 84 8.23 -13.28 1.77
CA GLN A 84 8.40 -12.17 2.71
C GLN A 84 9.65 -11.36 2.41
N ARG A 85 9.49 -10.03 2.31
CA ARG A 85 10.62 -9.09 2.14
C ARG A 85 11.20 -8.72 3.51
N TYR A 86 12.51 -8.58 3.57
CA TYR A 86 13.20 -7.93 4.68
C TYR A 86 13.87 -6.65 4.21
N ASP A 87 13.81 -5.62 5.04
CA ASP A 87 14.48 -4.35 4.79
C ASP A 87 15.91 -4.36 5.33
N SER A 88 16.75 -3.50 4.79
CA SER A 88 18.16 -3.40 5.16
C SER A 88 18.53 -1.94 5.43
N TYR A 89 19.12 -1.69 6.58
CA TYR A 89 19.58 -0.35 7.01
C TYR A 89 21.04 -0.41 7.42
N ASP A 90 21.83 0.63 7.11
CA ASP A 90 23.11 0.85 7.78
C ASP A 90 22.86 1.67 9.05
N VAL A 91 23.03 1.04 10.20
CA VAL A 91 22.75 1.66 11.49
C VAL A 91 23.99 2.28 12.15
N GLY A 92 25.15 2.26 11.47
CA GLY A 92 26.44 2.70 12.02
C GLY A 92 26.40 4.11 12.61
N ALA A 93 25.72 5.05 11.95
CA ALA A 93 25.62 6.44 12.43
C ALA A 93 24.84 6.60 13.75
N ALA A 94 24.00 5.63 14.12
CA ALA A 94 23.23 5.63 15.36
C ALA A 94 23.88 4.83 16.49
N LEU A 95 24.98 4.12 16.21
CA LEU A 95 25.70 3.31 17.19
C LEU A 95 26.77 4.13 17.92
N MET A 96 27.15 3.67 19.13
CA MET A 96 28.23 4.23 19.92
C MET A 96 29.09 3.13 20.53
N PRO A 97 30.36 3.37 20.88
CA PRO A 97 31.12 2.46 21.72
C PRO A 97 30.47 2.31 23.12
N GLY A 98 30.49 1.13 23.68
CA GLY A 98 29.80 0.80 24.93
C GLY A 98 28.36 0.36 24.71
N ALA A 99 27.47 0.76 25.60
CA ALA A 99 26.08 0.32 25.63
C ALA A 99 25.25 0.87 24.45
N ASN A 100 24.54 -0.02 23.81
CA ASN A 100 23.61 0.28 22.70
C ASN A 100 22.28 -0.45 22.90
N SER A 101 21.24 0.02 22.23
CA SER A 101 19.93 -0.64 22.19
C SER A 101 19.35 -0.66 20.77
N ILE A 102 18.77 -1.78 20.38
CA ILE A 102 17.85 -1.88 19.26
C ILE A 102 16.45 -2.02 19.86
N ALA A 103 15.49 -1.21 19.41
CA ALA A 103 14.12 -1.26 19.84
C ALA A 103 13.19 -1.31 18.62
N VAL A 104 12.12 -2.10 18.67
CA VAL A 104 11.19 -2.29 17.57
C VAL A 104 9.76 -2.19 18.09
N LEU A 105 8.99 -1.22 17.54
CA LEU A 105 7.55 -1.18 17.69
C LEU A 105 6.94 -2.01 16.56
N VAL A 106 6.09 -2.96 16.89
CA VAL A 106 5.44 -3.83 15.91
C VAL A 106 3.93 -3.68 16.00
N ARG A 107 3.29 -3.51 14.85
CA ARG A 107 1.84 -3.58 14.68
C ARG A 107 1.46 -4.83 13.92
N VAL A 108 0.65 -5.70 14.53
CA VAL A 108 0.05 -6.87 13.91
C VAL A 108 -1.38 -6.54 13.51
N PHE A 109 -1.71 -6.74 12.24
CA PHE A 109 -3.04 -6.40 11.74
C PHE A 109 -4.07 -7.50 11.99
N GLY A 110 -3.66 -8.77 11.89
CA GLY A 110 -4.54 -9.92 12.09
C GLY A 110 -5.67 -10.04 11.05
N LYS A 111 -5.61 -9.24 9.98
CA LYS A 111 -6.55 -9.23 8.85
C LYS A 111 -5.83 -8.91 7.55
N ASP A 112 -6.35 -9.42 6.44
CA ASP A 112 -5.93 -9.01 5.10
C ASP A 112 -6.30 -7.54 4.85
N MET A 113 -5.39 -6.81 4.20
CA MET A 113 -5.54 -5.42 3.80
C MET A 113 -5.09 -5.21 2.36
N SER A 114 -5.26 -4.02 1.82
CA SER A 114 -4.89 -3.70 0.45
C SER A 114 -3.40 -3.94 0.13
N TRP A 115 -2.54 -3.85 1.14
CA TRP A 115 -1.09 -3.93 1.04
C TRP A 115 -0.47 -4.98 1.99
N TYR A 116 -1.29 -5.77 2.67
CA TYR A 116 -0.86 -6.81 3.59
C TYR A 116 -1.74 -8.06 3.44
N GLU A 117 -1.13 -9.20 3.27
CA GLU A 117 -1.76 -10.52 3.33
C GLU A 117 -1.37 -11.22 4.61
N GLN A 118 -2.39 -11.70 5.30
CA GLN A 118 -2.20 -12.54 6.47
C GLN A 118 -1.70 -13.93 6.03
N THR A 119 -0.71 -14.47 6.74
CA THR A 119 -0.32 -15.88 6.57
C THR A 119 -1.50 -16.79 6.87
N LYS A 120 -1.81 -17.70 5.94
CA LYS A 120 -2.95 -18.63 6.05
C LYS A 120 -2.45 -20.07 6.17
N GLY A 121 -2.83 -20.72 7.24
CA GLY A 121 -2.58 -22.16 7.44
C GLY A 121 -3.84 -22.86 7.88
N MET A 122 -4.11 -24.02 7.28
CA MET A 122 -5.32 -24.81 7.53
C MET A 122 -5.44 -25.31 8.98
N TRP A 123 -4.32 -25.47 9.66
CA TRP A 123 -4.25 -26.15 10.96
C TRP A 123 -3.56 -25.35 12.06
N GLN A 124 -3.15 -24.11 11.78
CA GLN A 124 -2.40 -23.33 12.76
C GLN A 124 -3.19 -22.08 13.20
N PRO A 125 -3.68 -22.07 14.45
CA PRO A 125 -4.36 -20.90 15.00
C PRO A 125 -3.42 -19.71 15.23
N THR A 126 -2.15 -19.84 14.86
CA THR A 126 -1.07 -18.86 15.14
C THR A 126 -0.58 -18.11 13.91
N PHE A 127 -1.12 -18.38 12.73
CA PHE A 127 -0.78 -17.60 11.54
C PHE A 127 -1.37 -16.19 11.64
N GLY A 128 -0.54 -15.20 11.34
CA GLY A 128 -0.88 -13.81 11.53
C GLY A 128 -0.82 -13.32 12.98
N ASP A 129 -0.23 -14.13 13.87
CA ASP A 129 -0.03 -13.77 15.28
C ASP A 129 1.25 -12.97 15.52
N GLY A 130 1.99 -12.66 14.46
CA GLY A 130 3.25 -11.94 14.51
C GLY A 130 4.47 -12.82 14.28
N GLY A 131 5.65 -12.23 14.40
CA GLY A 131 6.95 -12.83 14.20
C GLY A 131 7.96 -11.77 13.84
N LEU A 132 8.97 -11.54 14.66
CA LEU A 132 10.07 -10.60 14.41
C LEU A 132 11.34 -11.36 14.04
N TRP A 133 12.00 -10.89 12.99
CA TRP A 133 13.31 -11.38 12.58
C TRP A 133 14.26 -10.20 12.38
N VAL A 134 15.41 -10.25 13.06
CA VAL A 134 16.50 -9.29 12.91
C VAL A 134 17.81 -10.03 12.74
N ALA A 135 18.61 -9.61 11.78
CA ALA A 135 19.97 -10.13 11.56
C ALA A 135 20.95 -8.98 11.32
N THR A 136 22.11 -9.03 11.95
CA THR A 136 23.18 -8.04 11.76
C THR A 136 24.50 -8.76 11.52
N ASP A 137 25.52 -8.00 11.08
CA ASP A 137 26.93 -8.44 11.10
C ASP A 137 27.68 -7.86 12.34
N LEU A 138 26.94 -7.19 13.27
CA LEU A 138 27.50 -6.69 14.52
C LEU A 138 27.88 -7.85 15.45
N THR A 139 28.99 -7.73 16.15
CA THR A 139 29.40 -8.68 17.19
C THR A 139 29.44 -7.95 18.53
N GLU A 140 28.71 -8.46 19.50
CA GLU A 140 28.71 -7.92 20.86
C GLU A 140 30.07 -8.15 21.55
N ALA A 141 30.50 -7.21 22.37
CA ALA A 141 31.79 -7.30 23.06
C ALA A 141 31.86 -8.55 23.95
N GLY A 142 32.84 -9.41 23.65
CA GLY A 142 33.05 -10.67 24.38
C GLY A 142 32.15 -11.82 23.94
N ALA A 143 31.35 -11.67 22.88
CA ALA A 143 30.52 -12.73 22.32
C ALA A 143 31.15 -13.34 21.05
N ASP A 144 30.87 -14.62 20.82
CA ASP A 144 31.22 -15.33 19.60
C ASP A 144 29.98 -15.37 18.68
N GLY A 145 29.94 -14.50 17.67
CA GLY A 145 28.87 -14.51 16.67
C GLY A 145 28.20 -13.17 16.45
N ALA A 146 27.38 -13.11 15.41
CA ALA A 146 26.66 -11.91 15.05
C ALA A 146 25.41 -11.71 15.94
N LEU A 147 25.13 -10.47 16.29
CA LEU A 147 23.94 -10.07 17.00
C LEU A 147 22.70 -10.30 16.11
N THR A 148 21.80 -11.15 16.57
CA THR A 148 20.56 -11.50 15.87
C THR A 148 19.39 -11.55 16.83
N THR A 149 18.19 -11.84 16.31
CA THR A 149 17.06 -12.22 17.16
C THR A 149 17.38 -13.51 17.92
N ASP A 150 17.12 -13.52 19.23
CA ASP A 150 17.36 -14.63 20.17
C ASP A 150 16.50 -14.46 21.42
N THR A 151 16.71 -15.31 22.44
CA THR A 151 15.98 -15.24 23.73
C THR A 151 16.45 -14.13 24.67
N GLU A 152 17.50 -13.40 24.34
CA GLU A 152 17.94 -12.23 25.10
C GLU A 152 17.17 -10.97 24.77
N TRP A 153 16.40 -10.99 23.68
CA TRP A 153 15.45 -9.93 23.37
C TRP A 153 14.36 -9.91 24.44
N ARG A 154 13.97 -8.72 24.86
CA ARG A 154 12.85 -8.45 25.75
C ARG A 154 11.65 -8.01 24.93
N CYS A 155 10.45 -8.39 25.35
CA CYS A 155 9.22 -8.08 24.66
C CYS A 155 8.04 -7.87 25.61
N ILE A 156 7.09 -7.07 25.17
CA ILE A 156 5.83 -6.85 25.87
C ILE A 156 4.74 -6.49 24.85
N GLU A 157 3.51 -6.92 25.11
CA GLU A 157 2.37 -6.40 24.40
C GLU A 157 2.06 -4.98 24.89
N ALA A 158 1.93 -4.04 23.96
CA ALA A 158 1.69 -2.63 24.26
C ALA A 158 0.18 -2.36 24.36
N ASP A 159 -0.37 -2.44 25.54
CA ASP A 159 -1.78 -2.16 25.84
C ASP A 159 -2.15 -0.67 25.81
N ALA A 160 -1.19 0.18 25.47
CA ALA A 160 -1.39 1.62 25.25
C ALA A 160 -2.29 1.90 24.03
N TRP A 161 -2.29 1.02 23.03
CA TRP A 161 -3.19 1.11 21.88
C TRP A 161 -4.47 0.32 22.09
N ASN A 162 -5.59 0.91 21.73
CA ASN A 162 -6.89 0.25 21.77
C ASN A 162 -7.01 -0.78 20.63
N GLY A 163 -6.86 -2.06 20.98
CA GLY A 163 -6.99 -3.17 20.01
C GLY A 163 -8.40 -3.32 19.42
N ASP A 164 -9.42 -2.83 20.11
CA ASP A 164 -10.82 -2.88 19.66
C ASP A 164 -11.24 -1.66 18.83
N ALA A 165 -10.30 -0.77 18.50
CA ALA A 165 -10.58 0.37 17.64
C ALA A 165 -11.13 -0.09 16.28
N PRO A 166 -12.19 0.56 15.75
CA PRO A 166 -12.80 0.15 14.49
C PRO A 166 -11.86 0.30 13.31
N GLN A 167 -12.05 -0.56 12.30
CA GLN A 167 -11.35 -0.44 11.03
C GLN A 167 -11.83 0.78 10.26
N ALA A 168 -10.91 1.57 9.70
CA ALA A 168 -11.24 2.80 8.99
C ALA A 168 -11.99 2.53 7.68
N ASN A 169 -11.59 1.48 6.94
CA ASN A 169 -12.34 0.92 5.82
C ASN A 169 -11.93 -0.56 5.60
N HIS A 170 -12.59 -1.26 4.68
CA HIS A 170 -12.36 -2.69 4.45
C HIS A 170 -10.95 -3.04 3.93
N GLY A 171 -10.29 -2.14 3.22
CA GLY A 171 -8.96 -2.36 2.63
C GLY A 171 -7.82 -1.73 3.43
N LEU A 172 -8.12 -0.79 4.32
CA LEU A 172 -7.13 -0.02 5.09
C LEU A 172 -7.19 -0.36 6.57
N GLY A 173 -6.21 0.13 7.32
CA GLY A 173 -6.03 -0.19 8.72
C GLY A 173 -7.13 0.32 9.67
N PHE A 174 -6.85 0.21 10.94
CA PHE A 174 -7.74 0.59 12.02
C PHE A 174 -7.53 2.05 12.42
N ILE A 175 -8.54 2.65 13.04
CA ILE A 175 -8.35 3.91 13.76
C ILE A 175 -7.22 3.70 14.77
N GLU A 176 -6.25 4.60 14.79
CA GLU A 176 -5.17 4.56 15.78
C GLU A 176 -5.60 5.32 17.02
N ASP A 177 -5.86 4.59 18.11
CA ASP A 177 -6.29 5.13 19.41
C ASP A 177 -5.24 4.76 20.45
N LEU A 178 -4.40 5.76 20.82
CA LEU A 178 -3.25 5.61 21.70
C LEU A 178 -3.43 6.40 23.00
N ASP A 179 -3.39 5.71 24.11
CA ASP A 179 -3.25 6.32 25.45
C ASP A 179 -1.77 6.34 25.88
N ALA A 180 -1.08 7.45 25.67
CA ALA A 180 0.33 7.60 25.97
C ALA A 180 0.68 7.47 27.46
N ARG A 181 -0.30 7.58 28.37
CA ARG A 181 -0.09 7.38 29.82
C ARG A 181 0.24 5.92 30.15
N ARG A 182 -0.12 4.98 29.24
CA ARG A 182 0.12 3.54 29.36
C ARG A 182 1.37 3.09 28.60
N LEU A 183 1.91 3.95 27.71
CA LEU A 183 3.12 3.63 26.96
C LEU A 183 4.35 3.89 27.85
N PRO A 184 5.27 2.92 28.01
CA PRO A 184 6.50 3.14 28.76
C PRO A 184 7.29 4.33 28.20
N GLU A 185 7.66 5.26 29.09
CA GLU A 185 8.43 6.44 28.68
C GLU A 185 9.85 6.04 28.32
N ASP A 186 10.42 6.66 27.30
CA ASP A 186 11.80 6.44 26.83
C ASP A 186 12.17 4.96 26.56
N TRP A 187 11.20 4.11 26.28
CA TRP A 187 11.42 2.68 26.05
C TRP A 187 12.38 2.38 24.89
N THR A 188 12.61 3.33 23.98
CA THR A 188 13.58 3.21 22.88
C THR A 188 15.01 3.60 23.28
N ALA A 189 15.19 4.26 24.42
CA ALA A 189 16.48 4.75 24.89
C ALA A 189 17.37 3.64 25.44
N THR A 190 18.69 3.80 25.35
CA THR A 190 19.68 2.80 25.79
C THR A 190 19.58 2.48 27.27
N GLY A 191 19.28 3.48 28.11
CA GLY A 191 19.21 3.34 29.58
C GLY A 191 17.88 2.87 30.14
N TYR A 192 16.91 2.51 29.29
CA TYR A 192 15.61 2.05 29.76
C TYR A 192 15.71 0.68 30.46
N ASP A 193 15.08 0.53 31.63
CA ASP A 193 15.01 -0.72 32.39
C ASP A 193 13.86 -1.61 31.86
N ASP A 194 14.20 -2.65 31.10
CA ASP A 194 13.29 -3.64 30.56
C ASP A 194 13.27 -4.97 31.33
N ALA A 195 13.80 -4.99 32.56
CA ALA A 195 13.87 -6.21 33.39
C ALA A 195 12.48 -6.79 33.71
N GLY A 196 11.44 -5.97 33.69
CA GLY A 196 10.05 -6.40 33.90
C GLY A 196 9.38 -6.95 32.61
N TRP A 197 10.04 -6.93 31.47
CA TRP A 197 9.50 -7.47 30.23
C TRP A 197 9.80 -8.96 30.10
N ASP A 198 8.98 -9.67 29.34
CA ASP A 198 9.20 -11.08 29.07
C ASP A 198 10.43 -11.29 28.18
N ALA A 199 11.11 -12.42 28.35
CA ALA A 199 12.09 -12.88 27.38
C ALA A 199 11.35 -13.38 26.12
N ALA A 200 11.83 -12.98 24.94
CA ALA A 200 11.26 -13.43 23.69
C ALA A 200 11.41 -14.95 23.51
N GLN A 201 10.42 -15.57 22.93
CA GLN A 201 10.41 -16.99 22.58
C GLN A 201 10.86 -17.18 21.13
N ILE A 202 11.81 -18.11 20.90
CA ILE A 202 12.18 -18.53 19.55
C ILE A 202 11.01 -19.26 18.92
N MET A 203 10.67 -18.85 17.69
CA MET A 203 9.65 -19.51 16.87
C MET A 203 10.25 -20.73 16.16
N GLN A 204 9.50 -21.82 16.11
CA GLN A 204 9.98 -23.05 15.45
C GLN A 204 9.66 -23.03 13.96
N ALA A 205 10.64 -23.40 13.14
CA ALA A 205 10.43 -23.70 11.74
C ALA A 205 9.56 -24.96 11.60
N GLY A 206 8.48 -24.84 10.89
CA GLY A 206 7.41 -25.80 10.64
C GLY A 206 7.57 -27.24 11.12
N GLY A 207 6.58 -27.76 11.78
CA GLY A 207 6.50 -29.17 12.09
C GLY A 207 6.96 -29.59 13.48
N GLY A 208 6.88 -28.72 14.47
CA GLY A 208 7.06 -29.13 15.87
C GLY A 208 6.05 -30.19 16.35
N GLY A 209 5.23 -30.71 15.45
CA GLY A 209 4.23 -31.74 15.75
C GLY A 209 3.19 -31.29 16.77
N PRO A 210 2.46 -32.24 17.38
CA PRO A 210 1.45 -31.92 18.39
C PRO A 210 1.98 -31.13 19.58
N GLU A 211 3.24 -31.32 19.96
CA GLU A 211 3.86 -30.63 21.10
C GLU A 211 4.05 -29.14 20.84
N ALA A 212 4.45 -28.72 19.64
CA ALA A 212 4.52 -27.31 19.29
C ALA A 212 3.12 -26.69 19.22
N PHE A 213 2.17 -27.46 18.77
CA PHE A 213 0.79 -27.04 18.60
C PHE A 213 0.06 -26.85 19.93
N PHE A 214 0.16 -27.82 20.85
CA PHE A 214 -0.48 -27.80 22.17
C PHE A 214 0.42 -27.23 23.26
N GLY A 215 1.73 -27.24 23.07
CA GLY A 215 2.72 -26.83 24.07
C GLY A 215 3.02 -25.33 24.15
N GLY A 216 2.26 -24.48 23.48
CA GLY A 216 2.47 -23.03 23.51
C GLY A 216 3.65 -22.54 22.68
N MET A 217 4.19 -23.36 21.77
CA MET A 217 5.27 -22.93 20.87
C MET A 217 4.71 -22.16 19.65
N ARG A 218 5.42 -21.13 19.27
CA ARG A 218 5.08 -20.32 18.09
C ARG A 218 5.73 -20.89 16.84
N THR A 219 5.03 -20.81 15.72
CA THR A 219 5.51 -21.28 14.41
C THR A 219 6.01 -20.12 13.57
N VAL A 220 7.12 -20.31 12.88
CA VAL A 220 7.67 -19.31 11.93
C VAL A 220 6.61 -18.94 10.89
N PRO A 221 6.33 -17.63 10.71
CA PRO A 221 5.23 -17.19 9.84
C PRO A 221 5.55 -17.31 8.34
N PHE A 222 6.82 -17.25 7.94
CA PHE A 222 7.22 -17.14 6.55
C PHE A 222 8.14 -18.30 6.11
N PRO A 223 7.84 -18.95 4.97
CA PRO A 223 8.69 -20.03 4.46
C PRO A 223 9.97 -19.53 3.81
N VAL A 224 9.95 -18.34 3.22
CA VAL A 224 11.06 -17.75 2.45
C VAL A 224 11.21 -16.26 2.80
N LEU A 225 12.46 -15.84 3.01
CA LEU A 225 12.83 -14.43 3.14
C LEU A 225 13.62 -13.99 1.91
N GLN A 226 13.25 -12.84 1.37
CA GLN A 226 13.92 -12.18 0.24
C GLN A 226 14.30 -10.75 0.59
N PRO A 227 15.40 -10.22 0.05
CA PRO A 227 15.72 -8.81 0.28
C PRO A 227 14.69 -7.90 -0.39
N ASN A 228 14.30 -6.85 0.30
CA ASN A 228 13.60 -5.73 -0.33
C ASN A 228 14.58 -5.00 -1.26
N THR A 229 14.19 -4.83 -2.52
CA THR A 229 15.00 -4.12 -3.54
C THR A 229 14.63 -2.65 -3.65
N ILE A 230 13.50 -2.24 -3.06
CA ILE A 230 13.09 -0.85 -2.97
C ILE A 230 13.78 -0.24 -1.75
N GLY A 231 14.45 0.88 -1.93
CA GLY A 231 15.04 1.62 -0.81
C GLY A 231 13.97 2.16 0.16
N PRO A 232 14.39 2.69 1.32
CA PRO A 232 13.48 3.32 2.26
C PRO A 232 12.74 4.49 1.59
N LEU A 233 11.49 4.71 2.00
CA LEU A 233 10.70 5.84 1.53
C LEU A 233 11.33 7.16 1.96
N ALA A 234 11.25 8.15 1.08
CA ALA A 234 11.70 9.51 1.40
C ALA A 234 10.67 10.19 2.30
N GLU A 235 11.13 10.75 3.40
CA GLU A 235 10.31 11.45 4.38
C GLU A 235 10.73 12.93 4.50
N THR A 236 9.74 13.83 4.60
CA THR A 236 9.97 15.28 4.77
C THR A 236 8.83 15.87 5.60
N GLU A 237 9.12 16.62 6.64
CA GLU A 237 8.08 17.29 7.39
C GLU A 237 7.45 18.43 6.58
N LEU A 238 6.13 18.46 6.55
CA LEU A 238 5.33 19.53 5.96
C LEU A 238 4.42 20.14 7.01
N ARG A 239 4.13 21.41 6.82
CA ARG A 239 3.14 22.16 7.62
C ARG A 239 1.96 22.53 6.75
N PRO A 240 0.77 22.72 7.35
CA PRO A 240 -0.36 23.28 6.62
C PRO A 240 -0.04 24.69 6.14
N GLU A 241 -0.62 25.08 5.01
CA GLU A 241 -0.46 26.41 4.42
C GLU A 241 -1.34 27.48 5.10
N ARG A 242 -2.50 27.04 5.63
CA ARG A 242 -3.45 27.94 6.29
C ARG A 242 -4.36 27.21 7.27
N ILE A 243 -4.95 27.99 8.15
CA ILE A 243 -6.08 27.60 9.01
C ILE A 243 -7.36 28.00 8.28
N ALA A 244 -8.25 27.04 8.03
CA ALA A 244 -9.55 27.32 7.43
C ALA A 244 -10.52 27.91 8.45
N TRP A 245 -10.56 27.34 9.65
CA TRP A 245 -11.34 27.83 10.79
C TRP A 245 -10.85 27.25 12.11
N THR A 246 -11.23 27.92 13.21
CA THR A 246 -11.12 27.45 14.59
C THR A 246 -12.48 27.57 15.23
N LYS A 247 -13.03 26.44 15.73
CA LYS A 247 -14.39 26.38 16.27
C LYS A 247 -14.44 25.61 17.59
N SER A 248 -15.41 25.97 18.44
CA SER A 248 -15.83 25.14 19.56
C SER A 248 -16.66 23.97 19.06
N VAL A 249 -16.53 22.79 19.69
CA VAL A 249 -17.25 21.58 19.36
C VAL A 249 -17.83 20.92 20.62
N GLU A 250 -18.87 20.11 20.46
CA GLU A 250 -19.42 19.31 21.55
C GLU A 250 -18.62 18.04 21.76
N VAL A 251 -18.41 17.65 23.02
CA VAL A 251 -17.83 16.36 23.41
C VAL A 251 -18.96 15.35 23.58
N ARG A 252 -18.83 14.19 22.90
CA ARG A 252 -19.83 13.10 22.86
C ARG A 252 -19.24 11.78 23.34
N ASP A 253 -18.84 11.71 24.61
CA ASP A 253 -18.11 10.57 25.17
C ASP A 253 -18.88 9.22 25.07
N GLU A 254 -20.20 9.24 25.04
CA GLU A 254 -21.05 8.04 24.93
C GLU A 254 -21.21 7.53 23.47
N ALA A 255 -20.76 8.28 22.48
CA ALA A 255 -20.86 7.88 21.08
C ALA A 255 -19.76 6.87 20.69
N PRO A 256 -19.92 6.09 19.61
CA PRO A 256 -18.82 5.30 19.04
C PRO A 256 -17.61 6.19 18.69
N LEU A 257 -16.39 5.64 18.79
CA LEU A 257 -15.13 6.39 18.63
C LEU A 257 -15.10 7.28 17.37
N HIS A 258 -15.51 6.75 16.24
CA HIS A 258 -15.54 7.53 14.99
C HIS A 258 -16.50 8.72 15.05
N ASP A 259 -17.66 8.57 15.71
CA ASP A 259 -18.63 9.66 15.88
C ASP A 259 -18.16 10.69 16.91
N GLN A 260 -17.34 10.28 17.87
CA GLN A 260 -16.69 11.21 18.78
C GLN A 260 -15.68 12.11 18.06
N ILE A 261 -14.95 11.56 17.07
CA ILE A 261 -13.91 12.28 16.33
C ILE A 261 -14.53 13.18 15.25
N TYR A 262 -15.61 12.73 14.58
CA TYR A 262 -16.37 13.55 13.63
C TYR A 262 -17.24 14.59 14.32
N THR A 263 -16.61 15.64 14.80
CA THR A 263 -17.33 16.70 15.53
C THR A 263 -17.94 17.75 14.62
N GLU A 264 -19.09 18.27 15.03
CA GLU A 264 -19.73 19.41 14.36
C GLU A 264 -19.23 20.71 14.95
N PRO A 265 -18.77 21.66 14.12
CA PRO A 265 -18.46 23.00 14.57
C PRO A 265 -19.73 23.69 15.07
N LEU A 266 -19.65 24.36 16.21
CA LEU A 266 -20.77 25.06 16.83
C LEU A 266 -20.63 26.58 16.65
N SER A 267 -19.66 27.16 17.32
CA SER A 267 -19.43 28.61 17.38
C SER A 267 -17.93 28.87 17.44
N ASP A 268 -17.53 30.11 17.31
CA ASP A 268 -16.18 30.50 17.66
C ASP A 268 -15.90 30.17 19.12
N PRO A 269 -14.67 29.71 19.45
CA PRO A 269 -14.29 29.45 20.83
C PRO A 269 -14.29 30.77 21.63
N ASP A 270 -14.37 30.64 22.98
CA ASP A 270 -14.20 31.78 23.85
C ASP A 270 -12.86 32.48 23.57
N ALA A 271 -12.79 33.80 23.66
CA ALA A 271 -11.63 34.58 23.27
C ALA A 271 -10.31 34.19 23.97
N ASP A 272 -10.42 33.67 25.21
CA ASP A 272 -9.27 33.19 25.98
C ASP A 272 -8.96 31.68 25.80
N ALA A 273 -9.82 30.95 25.06
CA ALA A 273 -9.66 29.50 24.89
C ALA A 273 -8.53 29.12 23.93
N VAL A 274 -8.21 29.97 22.99
CA VAL A 274 -7.16 29.73 21.98
C VAL A 274 -6.28 30.97 21.86
N LYS A 275 -4.97 30.81 22.11
CA LYS A 275 -4.00 31.90 22.00
C LYS A 275 -2.97 31.55 20.91
N ASP A 276 -2.66 32.51 20.08
CA ASP A 276 -1.63 32.44 19.05
C ASP A 276 -1.81 31.29 18.04
N VAL A 277 -3.03 31.05 17.57
CA VAL A 277 -3.35 29.91 16.68
C VAL A 277 -2.56 29.95 15.36
N GLU A 278 -2.26 31.13 14.81
CA GLU A 278 -1.45 31.31 13.60
C GLU A 278 0.02 30.84 13.77
N ALA A 279 0.49 30.71 15.03
CA ALA A 279 1.81 30.16 15.31
C ALA A 279 1.97 28.72 14.81
N LEU A 280 0.87 27.97 14.67
CA LEU A 280 0.87 26.59 14.15
C LEU A 280 1.27 26.46 12.68
N LEU A 281 1.17 27.55 11.91
CA LEU A 281 1.62 27.59 10.53
C LEU A 281 3.14 27.78 10.40
N ASN A 282 3.82 28.11 11.50
CA ASN A 282 5.24 28.41 11.53
C ASN A 282 6.03 27.34 12.29
N ALA A 283 7.33 27.25 12.02
CA ALA A 283 8.20 26.29 12.69
C ALA A 283 8.49 26.64 14.16
N GLU A 284 8.39 27.91 14.48
CA GLU A 284 8.65 28.47 15.82
C GLU A 284 7.39 29.14 16.32
N GLY A 285 6.62 28.45 17.12
CA GLY A 285 5.39 28.98 17.68
C GLY A 285 4.84 28.07 18.73
N ARG A 286 4.05 28.64 19.64
CA ARG A 286 3.35 27.91 20.68
C ARG A 286 1.90 28.42 20.68
N THR A 287 0.98 27.49 20.52
CA THR A 287 -0.46 27.77 20.63
C THR A 287 -0.96 27.17 21.92
N HIS A 288 -1.57 27.99 22.78
CA HIS A 288 -2.17 27.52 24.01
C HIS A 288 -3.67 27.31 23.84
N ILE A 289 -4.19 26.13 24.21
CA ILE A 289 -5.61 25.80 24.09
C ILE A 289 -6.15 25.33 25.43
N THR A 290 -7.25 25.93 25.88
CA THR A 290 -8.05 25.46 27.03
C THR A 290 -9.43 25.03 26.58
N THR A 291 -10.03 24.06 27.29
CA THR A 291 -11.38 23.59 26.97
C THR A 291 -12.28 23.65 28.22
N ALA A 292 -13.54 24.06 28.00
CA ALA A 292 -14.56 23.99 29.04
C ALA A 292 -15.12 22.54 29.17
N PRO A 293 -15.72 22.16 30.32
CA PRO A 293 -16.37 20.86 30.49
C PRO A 293 -17.44 20.62 29.40
N GLY A 294 -17.41 19.45 28.77
CA GLY A 294 -18.32 19.06 27.67
C GLY A 294 -18.07 19.79 26.35
N ARG A 295 -16.97 20.53 26.24
CA ARG A 295 -16.57 21.27 25.04
C ARG A 295 -15.15 20.91 24.62
N GLY A 296 -14.91 20.98 23.32
CA GLY A 296 -13.59 20.90 22.71
C GLY A 296 -13.32 22.09 21.80
N VAL A 297 -12.07 22.23 21.40
CA VAL A 297 -11.64 23.18 20.36
C VAL A 297 -11.16 22.40 19.19
N SER A 298 -11.72 22.67 18.02
CA SER A 298 -11.34 22.04 16.74
C SER A 298 -10.79 23.07 15.79
N ILE A 299 -9.72 22.69 15.08
CA ILE A 299 -9.02 23.54 14.11
C ILE A 299 -8.93 22.76 12.81
N LEU A 300 -9.36 23.36 11.69
CA LEU A 300 -9.25 22.78 10.36
C LEU A 300 -8.09 23.43 9.61
N PHE A 301 -7.15 22.62 9.20
CA PHE A 301 -5.96 22.99 8.44
C PHE A 301 -6.07 22.58 6.98
N ASP A 302 -5.53 23.39 6.07
CA ASP A 302 -5.41 23.14 4.64
C ASP A 302 -3.92 23.07 4.25
N PHE A 303 -3.50 21.98 3.62
CA PHE A 303 -2.16 21.80 3.04
C PHE A 303 -2.03 22.37 1.61
N GLY A 304 -3.07 23.06 1.10
CA GLY A 304 -3.11 23.63 -0.25
C GLY A 304 -3.32 22.60 -1.36
N ARG A 305 -2.79 21.42 -1.20
CA ARG A 305 -2.94 20.29 -2.13
C ARG A 305 -2.95 18.94 -1.41
N ILE A 306 -3.43 17.90 -2.09
CA ILE A 306 -3.37 16.54 -1.58
C ILE A 306 -1.89 16.14 -1.43
N THR A 307 -1.54 15.52 -0.31
CA THR A 307 -0.21 14.98 -0.01
C THR A 307 -0.34 13.72 0.83
N THR A 308 0.64 12.83 0.78
CA THR A 308 0.68 11.58 1.54
C THR A 308 1.50 11.76 2.80
N ILE A 309 0.85 11.78 3.96
CA ILE A 309 1.48 12.15 5.22
C ILE A 309 1.21 11.13 6.34
N HIS A 310 2.17 11.02 7.26
CA HIS A 310 1.90 10.59 8.63
C HIS A 310 1.57 11.87 9.42
N PRO A 311 0.31 12.11 9.82
CA PRO A 311 -0.03 13.27 10.63
C PRO A 311 0.74 13.23 11.95
N PHE A 312 1.25 14.37 12.39
CA PHE A 312 1.91 14.49 13.69
C PHE A 312 1.49 15.75 14.45
N ILE A 313 1.63 15.66 15.76
CA ILE A 313 1.51 16.80 16.68
C ILE A 313 2.54 16.67 17.79
N GLU A 314 3.18 17.77 18.13
CA GLU A 314 4.07 17.90 19.28
C GLU A 314 3.42 18.83 20.31
N ILE A 315 3.31 18.36 21.55
CA ILE A 315 2.60 19.07 22.60
C ILE A 315 3.38 19.06 23.90
N GLU A 316 3.02 20.01 24.78
CA GLU A 316 3.32 19.98 26.21
C GLU A 316 2.00 19.94 26.98
N ALA A 317 1.75 18.86 27.69
CA ALA A 317 0.46 18.52 28.30
C ALA A 317 0.55 18.30 29.81
N LYS A 318 -0.60 18.33 30.49
CA LYS A 318 -0.71 18.02 31.94
C LYS A 318 -1.00 16.54 32.19
N GLY A 319 -1.54 15.84 31.17
CA GLY A 319 -1.91 14.45 31.17
C GLY A 319 -3.42 14.23 31.21
N GLY A 320 -3.89 13.46 30.22
CA GLY A 320 -5.31 13.16 30.03
C GLY A 320 -6.02 14.02 28.99
N GLU A 321 -5.35 15.02 28.43
CA GLU A 321 -5.88 15.74 27.26
C GLU A 321 -6.01 14.78 26.09
N GLN A 322 -7.12 14.89 25.36
CA GLN A 322 -7.38 14.09 24.18
C GLN A 322 -7.21 14.92 22.91
N ILE A 323 -6.43 14.42 22.00
CA ILE A 323 -6.17 15.02 20.70
C ILE A 323 -6.71 14.07 19.63
N ASP A 324 -7.77 14.46 18.94
CA ASP A 324 -8.29 13.76 17.78
C ASP A 324 -7.74 14.38 16.50
N ILE A 325 -7.24 13.55 15.59
CA ILE A 325 -6.76 13.96 14.28
C ILE A 325 -7.57 13.22 13.21
N ALA A 326 -8.22 13.98 12.35
CA ALA A 326 -8.87 13.47 11.16
C ALA A 326 -8.20 14.06 9.92
N VAL A 327 -7.99 13.26 8.87
CA VAL A 327 -7.45 13.74 7.60
C VAL A 327 -8.35 13.30 6.45
N ALA A 328 -8.42 14.15 5.38
CA ALA A 328 -9.20 13.87 4.19
C ALA A 328 -8.60 14.55 2.96
N GLU A 329 -8.79 13.95 1.79
CA GLU A 329 -8.43 14.54 0.50
C GLU A 329 -9.36 15.71 0.14
N ARG A 330 -10.65 15.56 0.47
CA ARG A 330 -11.72 16.54 0.19
C ARG A 330 -12.68 16.65 1.36
N LEU A 331 -13.23 17.82 1.52
CA LEU A 331 -14.40 18.02 2.38
C LEU A 331 -15.69 17.61 1.64
N PRO A 332 -16.76 17.18 2.36
CA PRO A 332 -18.01 16.76 1.72
C PRO A 332 -18.55 17.72 0.67
N ASP A 333 -18.48 19.03 0.94
CA ASP A 333 -19.02 20.06 0.05
C ASP A 333 -18.14 20.32 -1.19
N GLU A 334 -16.88 19.88 -1.21
CA GLU A 334 -16.02 19.95 -2.41
C GLU A 334 -16.41 18.93 -3.49
N TRP A 335 -17.32 18.00 -3.18
CA TRP A 335 -17.91 17.07 -4.15
C TRP A 335 -19.07 17.72 -4.93
N THR A 336 -19.47 18.93 -4.57
CA THR A 336 -20.45 19.74 -5.26
C THR A 336 -19.77 20.95 -5.91
N ASP A 337 -20.37 21.51 -6.96
CA ASP A 337 -19.77 22.62 -7.75
C ASP A 337 -19.56 23.94 -7.01
N GLY A 338 -19.87 23.99 -5.71
CA GLY A 338 -19.83 25.22 -4.91
C GLY A 338 -18.53 25.47 -4.13
N GLY A 339 -17.61 24.52 -4.07
CA GLY A 339 -16.45 24.58 -3.16
C GLY A 339 -16.83 24.45 -1.68
N PRO A 340 -15.84 24.39 -0.75
CA PRO A 340 -16.12 24.19 0.67
C PRO A 340 -16.85 25.39 1.28
N ALA A 341 -17.94 25.15 2.01
CA ALA A 341 -18.60 26.14 2.81
C ALA A 341 -17.70 26.64 3.96
N ALA A 342 -17.98 27.80 4.52
CA ALA A 342 -17.16 28.40 5.58
C ALA A 342 -17.06 27.55 6.88
N ASP A 343 -18.00 26.63 7.08
CA ASP A 343 -18.10 25.69 8.19
C ASP A 343 -17.94 24.22 7.78
N SER A 344 -17.52 23.98 6.53
CA SER A 344 -17.19 22.64 6.04
C SER A 344 -16.19 21.94 6.96
N ARG A 345 -16.43 20.66 7.23
CA ARG A 345 -15.62 19.84 8.14
C ARG A 345 -15.31 18.48 7.53
N ILE A 346 -14.34 17.80 8.09
CA ILE A 346 -14.13 16.39 7.79
C ILE A 346 -15.29 15.57 8.39
N ALA A 347 -15.96 14.80 7.57
CA ALA A 347 -17.09 13.97 7.96
C ALA A 347 -17.06 12.63 7.22
N ARG A 348 -17.79 11.65 7.75
CA ARG A 348 -17.99 10.38 7.10
C ARG A 348 -18.64 10.57 5.73
N THR A 349 -18.08 9.95 4.71
CA THR A 349 -18.61 10.02 3.35
C THR A 349 -19.48 8.80 3.06
N PRO A 350 -20.82 8.92 3.02
CA PRO A 350 -21.71 7.77 2.91
C PRO A 350 -21.57 6.97 1.61
N LEU A 351 -21.15 7.64 0.52
CA LEU A 351 -21.13 7.08 -0.83
C LEU A 351 -20.08 5.97 -1.05
N LEU A 352 -19.03 5.90 -0.23
CA LEU A 352 -17.94 4.97 -0.44
C LEU A 352 -17.62 4.14 0.81
N GLY A 353 -18.39 4.27 1.90
CA GLY A 353 -18.07 3.61 3.18
C GLY A 353 -16.71 4.04 3.74
N LEU A 354 -16.20 5.18 3.26
CA LEU A 354 -14.91 5.72 3.65
C LEU A 354 -15.10 6.52 4.93
N ASP A 355 -14.65 5.95 6.03
CA ASP A 355 -14.34 6.77 7.18
C ASP A 355 -13.05 7.52 6.85
N ALA A 356 -13.03 8.83 7.14
CA ALA A 356 -11.80 9.59 7.10
C ALA A 356 -10.78 8.90 8.01
N HIS A 357 -9.52 9.03 7.67
CA HIS A 357 -8.46 8.41 8.42
C HIS A 357 -8.33 9.14 9.76
N LEU A 358 -8.73 8.45 10.81
CA LEU A 358 -8.89 8.98 12.15
C LEU A 358 -7.81 8.47 13.09
N SER A 359 -7.43 9.32 14.04
CA SER A 359 -6.56 8.94 15.16
C SER A 359 -7.01 9.67 16.41
N ARG A 360 -6.85 9.01 17.57
CA ARG A 360 -6.96 9.61 18.90
C ARG A 360 -5.66 9.42 19.65
N TYR A 361 -5.22 10.46 20.31
CA TYR A 361 -4.08 10.45 21.18
C TYR A 361 -4.47 11.01 22.55
N THR A 362 -4.31 10.23 23.62
CA THR A 362 -4.48 10.70 25.00
C THR A 362 -3.11 11.00 25.58
N ALA A 363 -2.88 12.26 25.94
CA ALA A 363 -1.58 12.75 26.36
C ALA A 363 -1.17 12.24 27.74
N ARG A 364 0.12 11.98 27.94
CA ARG A 364 0.77 11.90 29.25
C ARG A 364 1.24 13.29 29.69
N PRO A 365 1.67 13.49 30.95
CA PRO A 365 2.30 14.73 31.35
C PRO A 365 3.60 15.01 30.60
N GLY A 366 3.90 16.29 30.34
CA GLY A 366 5.15 16.75 29.76
C GLY A 366 5.16 16.88 28.23
N ARG A 367 6.36 17.11 27.68
CA ARG A 367 6.58 17.26 26.25
C ARG A 367 6.56 15.91 25.56
N GLN A 368 5.83 15.80 24.48
CA GLN A 368 5.66 14.57 23.71
C GLN A 368 5.27 14.84 22.27
N ARG A 369 5.57 13.86 21.40
CA ARG A 369 5.17 13.87 20.00
C ARG A 369 4.33 12.63 19.70
N PHE A 370 3.17 12.83 19.15
CA PHE A 370 2.40 11.78 18.48
C PHE A 370 2.63 11.92 16.97
N GLU A 371 2.90 10.81 16.30
CA GLU A 371 2.96 10.70 14.86
C GLU A 371 2.23 9.42 14.49
N ARG A 372 1.19 9.54 13.66
CA ARG A 372 0.40 8.40 13.22
C ARG A 372 1.28 7.34 12.55
N PHE A 373 1.05 6.08 12.89
CA PHE A 373 1.88 4.98 12.41
C PHE A 373 1.77 4.76 10.91
N GLU A 374 0.54 4.79 10.35
CA GLU A 374 0.28 4.64 8.92
C GLU A 374 0.12 6.00 8.25
N TRP A 375 0.68 6.15 7.03
CA TRP A 375 0.47 7.35 6.22
C TRP A 375 -0.92 7.37 5.58
N GLN A 376 -1.38 8.56 5.21
CA GLN A 376 -2.66 8.79 4.55
C GLN A 376 -2.56 9.96 3.58
N ALA A 377 -3.39 9.94 2.53
CA ALA A 377 -3.55 11.11 1.68
C ALA A 377 -4.42 12.15 2.35
N ALA A 378 -3.96 13.39 2.36
CA ALA A 378 -4.61 14.50 3.00
C ALA A 378 -4.36 15.82 2.27
N LYS A 379 -5.41 16.58 1.99
CA LYS A 379 -5.37 18.01 1.78
C LYS A 379 -5.80 18.72 3.06
N TRP A 380 -6.74 18.12 3.78
CA TRP A 380 -7.33 18.66 4.99
C TRP A 380 -6.93 17.85 6.21
N MET A 381 -6.62 18.54 7.30
CA MET A 381 -6.37 17.94 8.61
C MET A 381 -7.19 18.71 9.64
N GLN A 382 -8.05 18.00 10.34
CA GLN A 382 -8.83 18.54 11.46
C GLN A 382 -8.26 18.01 12.75
N VAL A 383 -7.83 18.91 13.64
CA VAL A 383 -7.31 18.58 14.97
C VAL A 383 -8.29 19.08 16.00
N THR A 384 -8.75 18.19 16.88
CA THR A 384 -9.69 18.54 17.95
C THR A 384 -9.07 18.25 19.30
N ILE A 385 -8.98 19.27 20.13
CA ILE A 385 -8.49 19.19 21.51
C ILE A 385 -9.68 19.08 22.47
N ARG A 386 -9.61 18.12 23.37
CA ARG A 386 -10.62 17.85 24.39
C ARG A 386 -9.97 17.66 25.75
N ASN A 387 -10.75 17.79 26.80
CA ASN A 387 -10.33 17.52 28.18
C ASN A 387 -9.03 18.25 28.59
N ALA A 388 -8.92 19.52 28.22
CA ALA A 388 -7.78 20.39 28.52
C ALA A 388 -8.20 21.60 29.40
N PRO A 389 -8.76 21.39 30.63
CA PRO A 389 -9.22 22.50 31.46
C PRO A 389 -8.06 23.35 31.97
N GLU A 390 -6.88 22.77 32.18
CA GLU A 390 -5.66 23.48 32.60
C GLU A 390 -4.82 23.97 31.41
N GLY A 391 -5.27 23.64 30.20
CA GLY A 391 -4.63 23.98 28.95
C GLY A 391 -3.55 23.01 28.50
N VAL A 392 -3.38 22.92 27.19
CA VAL A 392 -2.32 22.23 26.49
C VAL A 392 -1.62 23.19 25.54
N ASP A 393 -0.31 23.09 25.46
CA ASP A 393 0.48 23.84 24.49
C ASP A 393 0.80 22.97 23.30
N ILE A 394 0.39 23.42 22.12
CA ILE A 394 0.81 22.81 20.86
C ILE A 394 2.10 23.51 20.40
N LEU A 395 3.17 22.74 20.28
CA LEU A 395 4.50 23.24 19.92
C LEU A 395 4.76 23.14 18.42
N SER A 396 4.17 22.14 17.78
CA SER A 396 4.31 21.88 16.36
C SER A 396 3.20 20.92 15.89
N LEU A 397 2.75 21.05 14.65
CA LEU A 397 1.91 20.06 14.00
C LEU A 397 2.13 20.08 12.48
N GLY A 398 1.73 19.01 11.83
CA GLY A 398 1.86 18.85 10.39
C GLY A 398 1.74 17.42 9.94
N GLY A 399 2.46 17.09 8.87
CA GLY A 399 2.56 15.74 8.35
C GLY A 399 3.98 15.40 7.94
N VAL A 400 4.41 14.19 8.17
CA VAL A 400 5.62 13.66 7.56
C VAL A 400 5.25 13.14 6.17
N TYR A 401 5.55 13.92 5.15
CA TYR A 401 5.33 13.57 3.75
C TYR A 401 6.21 12.38 3.38
N THR A 402 5.57 11.27 3.03
CA THR A 402 6.23 10.03 2.64
C THR A 402 5.93 9.70 1.19
N ARG A 403 6.92 9.19 0.47
CA ARG A 403 6.84 8.80 -0.93
C ARG A 403 8.01 7.94 -1.36
N PHE A 404 7.90 7.27 -2.49
CA PHE A 404 9.07 6.70 -3.17
C PHE A 404 10.07 7.81 -3.55
N GLY A 405 11.36 7.56 -3.33
CA GLY A 405 12.41 8.58 -3.41
C GLY A 405 12.88 8.97 -4.82
N ALA A 406 12.13 8.64 -5.89
CA ALA A 406 12.52 9.00 -7.25
C ALA A 406 12.53 10.52 -7.49
N GLU A 407 13.60 11.00 -8.11
CA GLU A 407 13.71 12.38 -8.56
C GLU A 407 13.04 12.58 -9.91
N ALA A 408 12.28 13.67 -10.05
CA ALA A 408 11.68 14.05 -11.33
C ALA A 408 12.78 14.48 -12.32
N ARG A 409 12.92 13.73 -13.42
CA ARG A 409 13.91 14.00 -14.48
C ARG A 409 13.27 14.41 -15.79
N GLY A 410 12.05 13.94 -16.07
CA GLY A 410 11.29 14.33 -17.23
C GLY A 410 10.84 15.78 -17.16
N ARG A 411 10.82 16.44 -18.31
CA ARG A 411 10.37 17.83 -18.45
C ARG A 411 9.48 17.93 -19.68
N PHE A 412 8.43 18.71 -19.54
CA PHE A 412 7.56 19.07 -20.64
C PHE A 412 7.26 20.57 -20.57
N ASP A 413 7.43 21.24 -21.70
CA ASP A 413 7.10 22.66 -21.86
C ASP A 413 6.66 22.92 -23.30
N CYS A 414 5.52 23.60 -23.44
CA CYS A 414 4.98 23.98 -24.72
C CYS A 414 4.24 25.32 -24.62
N SER A 415 3.78 25.84 -25.76
CA SER A 415 3.05 27.12 -25.83
C SER A 415 1.66 27.07 -25.17
N ASP A 416 1.09 25.90 -24.92
CA ASP A 416 -0.20 25.75 -24.27
C ASP A 416 -0.04 25.57 -22.74
N PRO A 417 -0.45 26.56 -21.92
CA PRO A 417 -0.31 26.48 -20.47
C PRO A 417 -1.18 25.38 -19.84
N VAL A 418 -2.25 24.92 -20.51
CA VAL A 418 -3.09 23.83 -20.00
C VAL A 418 -2.33 22.51 -20.07
N LEU A 419 -1.64 22.25 -21.18
CA LEU A 419 -0.82 21.06 -21.34
C LEU A 419 0.35 21.04 -20.35
N ASN A 420 0.99 22.18 -20.11
CA ASN A 420 2.07 22.30 -19.12
C ASN A 420 1.54 21.96 -17.72
N ARG A 421 0.35 22.48 -17.38
CA ARG A 421 -0.29 22.17 -16.09
C ARG A 421 -0.73 20.71 -15.99
N LEU A 422 -1.24 20.13 -17.05
CA LEU A 422 -1.58 18.70 -17.09
C LEU A 422 -0.36 17.81 -16.81
N TRP A 423 0.79 18.13 -17.44
CA TRP A 423 2.04 17.43 -17.17
C TRP A 423 2.45 17.48 -15.69
N GLU A 424 2.49 18.67 -15.10
CA GLU A 424 2.88 18.85 -13.70
C GLU A 424 1.89 18.19 -12.73
N THR A 425 0.60 18.28 -13.02
CA THR A 425 -0.44 17.62 -12.21
C THR A 425 -0.32 16.10 -12.30
N GLY A 426 -0.16 15.54 -13.50
CA GLY A 426 -0.01 14.10 -13.70
C GLY A 426 1.24 13.55 -13.03
N ARG A 427 2.38 14.23 -13.19
CA ARG A 427 3.64 13.87 -12.51
C ARG A 427 3.48 13.88 -10.99
N TYR A 428 2.85 14.91 -10.43
CA TYR A 428 2.64 15.01 -8.98
C TYR A 428 1.65 13.96 -8.48
N THR A 429 0.55 13.73 -9.20
CA THR A 429 -0.44 12.70 -8.85
C THR A 429 0.22 11.32 -8.82
N LEU A 430 1.01 10.98 -9.83
CA LEU A 430 1.74 9.72 -9.83
C LEU A 430 2.68 9.60 -8.61
N GLN A 431 3.36 10.69 -8.22
CA GLN A 431 4.25 10.68 -7.06
C GLN A 431 3.49 10.35 -5.74
N LEU A 432 2.20 10.73 -5.65
CA LEU A 432 1.35 10.39 -4.51
C LEU A 432 0.92 8.91 -4.51
N CYS A 433 0.98 8.24 -5.66
CA CYS A 433 0.67 6.82 -5.84
C CYS A 433 1.93 5.93 -5.84
N MET A 434 3.09 6.48 -5.48
CA MET A 434 4.38 5.77 -5.44
C MET A 434 4.90 5.67 -4.01
N HIS A 435 4.83 4.48 -3.43
CA HIS A 435 5.43 4.17 -2.12
C HIS A 435 6.29 2.89 -2.21
N ASP A 436 5.94 1.86 -1.50
CA ASP A 436 6.56 0.52 -1.60
C ASP A 436 5.89 -0.35 -2.68
N GLY A 437 5.14 0.27 -3.58
CA GLY A 437 4.45 -0.27 -4.74
C GLY A 437 3.77 0.85 -5.53
N TRP A 438 3.20 0.50 -6.68
CA TRP A 438 2.28 1.34 -7.43
C TRP A 438 0.90 1.28 -6.78
N GLU A 439 0.22 2.39 -6.62
CA GLU A 439 -1.07 2.46 -5.93
C GLU A 439 -2.10 3.15 -6.81
N ASP A 440 -3.22 2.50 -7.07
CA ASP A 440 -4.33 3.06 -7.84
C ASP A 440 -4.79 4.43 -7.34
N CYS A 441 -4.70 4.62 -6.04
CA CYS A 441 -5.00 5.88 -5.38
C CYS A 441 -4.33 5.95 -4.01
N PRO A 442 -3.98 7.16 -3.53
CA PRO A 442 -3.23 7.32 -2.28
C PRO A 442 -4.11 7.29 -1.02
N SER A 443 -5.43 7.15 -1.13
CA SER A 443 -6.37 7.26 0.00
C SER A 443 -7.27 6.04 0.15
N ARG A 444 -8.18 5.83 -0.79
CA ARG A 444 -9.31 4.91 -0.64
C ARG A 444 -8.88 3.45 -0.58
N GLU A 445 -7.97 3.01 -1.46
CA GLU A 445 -7.60 1.62 -1.65
C GLU A 445 -6.13 1.33 -1.38
N GLN A 446 -5.21 2.17 -1.87
CA GLN A 446 -3.75 1.96 -1.77
C GLN A 446 -3.33 0.58 -2.30
N ARG A 447 -4.03 0.07 -3.33
CA ARG A 447 -3.79 -1.24 -3.91
C ARG A 447 -2.88 -1.17 -5.11
N GLN A 448 -2.02 -2.16 -5.25
CA GLN A 448 -1.18 -2.33 -6.43
C GLN A 448 -1.91 -3.17 -7.48
N TRP A 449 -2.91 -2.57 -8.14
CA TRP A 449 -3.63 -3.18 -9.25
C TRP A 449 -2.73 -3.32 -10.47
N LEU A 450 -2.79 -4.47 -11.18
CA LEU A 450 -1.88 -4.76 -12.29
C LEU A 450 -2.13 -3.85 -13.50
N GLY A 451 -3.38 -3.50 -13.74
CA GLY A 451 -3.75 -2.59 -14.81
C GLY A 451 -3.23 -1.18 -14.58
N ASP A 452 -3.50 -0.65 -13.42
CA ASP A 452 -3.09 0.70 -12.98
C ASP A 452 -1.58 0.82 -13.02
N ALA A 453 -0.87 -0.10 -12.41
CA ALA A 453 0.60 -0.14 -12.40
C ALA A 453 1.23 -0.13 -13.81
N THR A 454 0.55 -0.65 -14.83
CA THR A 454 1.03 -0.60 -16.21
C THR A 454 1.00 0.82 -16.78
N VAL A 455 -0.07 1.56 -16.53
CA VAL A 455 -0.19 2.96 -16.94
C VAL A 455 0.76 3.84 -16.13
N GLU A 456 0.84 3.62 -14.82
CA GLU A 456 1.73 4.32 -13.91
C GLU A 456 3.19 4.15 -14.28
N ASN A 457 3.61 2.95 -14.68
CA ASN A 457 4.97 2.69 -15.18
C ASN A 457 5.30 3.53 -16.42
N LEU A 458 4.39 3.66 -17.39
CA LEU A 458 4.60 4.49 -18.59
C LEU A 458 4.76 5.96 -18.24
N VAL A 459 3.87 6.50 -17.41
CA VAL A 459 3.96 7.87 -16.89
C VAL A 459 5.23 8.05 -16.06
N GLY A 460 5.57 7.05 -15.24
CA GLY A 460 6.76 7.04 -14.39
C GLY A 460 8.06 7.14 -15.17
N HIS A 461 8.21 6.37 -16.24
CA HIS A 461 9.37 6.48 -17.11
C HIS A 461 9.49 7.85 -17.79
N ALA A 462 8.37 8.42 -18.24
CA ALA A 462 8.36 9.75 -18.82
C ALA A 462 8.74 10.84 -17.79
N ALA A 463 8.24 10.73 -16.55
CA ALA A 463 8.39 11.76 -15.52
C ALA A 463 9.66 11.60 -14.67
N PHE A 464 10.06 10.37 -14.35
CA PHE A 464 11.16 10.06 -13.41
C PHE A 464 12.33 9.31 -14.07
N GLY A 465 12.16 8.83 -15.31
CA GLY A 465 13.19 8.09 -16.04
C GLY A 465 13.59 6.81 -15.32
N PRO A 466 14.89 6.45 -15.28
CA PRO A 466 15.33 5.20 -14.65
C PRO A 466 15.16 5.19 -13.12
N GLY A 467 14.79 6.30 -12.50
CA GLY A 467 14.62 6.39 -11.06
C GLY A 467 13.49 5.50 -10.49
N ILE A 468 12.59 5.00 -11.36
CA ILE A 468 11.51 4.08 -10.96
C ILE A 468 11.80 2.60 -11.28
N ALA A 469 13.00 2.29 -11.78
CA ALA A 469 13.30 0.94 -12.27
C ALA A 469 13.14 -0.13 -11.19
N ASP A 470 13.67 0.11 -9.98
CA ASP A 470 13.59 -0.83 -8.87
C ASP A 470 12.14 -1.04 -8.40
N LEU A 471 11.35 0.05 -8.34
CA LEU A 471 9.92 -0.03 -7.99
C LEU A 471 9.16 -0.90 -8.98
N ASN A 472 9.38 -0.68 -10.29
CA ASN A 472 8.70 -1.46 -11.32
C ASN A 472 9.21 -2.91 -11.40
N ALA A 473 10.51 -3.15 -11.22
CA ALA A 473 11.05 -4.51 -11.15
C ALA A 473 10.41 -5.31 -9.99
N GLU A 474 10.25 -4.67 -8.84
CA GLU A 474 9.60 -5.28 -7.68
C GLU A 474 8.10 -5.55 -7.93
N PHE A 475 7.40 -4.63 -8.59
CA PHE A 475 6.03 -4.86 -9.06
C PHE A 475 5.94 -6.09 -9.97
N LEU A 476 6.82 -6.20 -10.95
CA LEU A 476 6.84 -7.32 -11.89
C LEU A 476 7.03 -8.67 -11.19
N ARG A 477 7.91 -8.72 -10.16
CA ARG A 477 8.12 -9.92 -9.31
C ARG A 477 6.88 -10.25 -8.52
N LYS A 478 6.30 -9.27 -7.81
CA LYS A 478 5.09 -9.47 -6.97
C LYS A 478 3.90 -9.97 -7.80
N ALA A 479 3.74 -9.47 -9.02
CA ALA A 479 2.72 -9.96 -9.94
C ALA A 479 2.98 -11.43 -10.34
N ALA A 480 4.23 -11.79 -10.66
CA ALA A 480 4.60 -13.18 -10.95
C ALA A 480 4.42 -14.11 -9.72
N GLU A 481 4.76 -13.64 -8.51
CA GLU A 481 4.56 -14.35 -7.25
C GLU A 481 3.09 -14.59 -6.93
N SER A 482 2.19 -13.72 -7.40
CA SER A 482 0.74 -13.84 -7.24
C SER A 482 0.10 -14.86 -8.20
N GLN A 483 0.88 -15.45 -9.11
CA GLN A 483 0.37 -16.31 -10.17
C GLN A 483 -0.25 -17.59 -9.61
N ARG A 484 -1.46 -17.85 -10.05
CA ARG A 484 -2.24 -19.05 -9.71
C ARG A 484 -1.69 -20.30 -10.43
N PRO A 485 -2.02 -21.51 -9.93
CA PRO A 485 -1.61 -22.74 -10.61
C PRO A 485 -2.10 -22.90 -12.05
N ASP A 486 -3.22 -22.22 -12.43
CA ASP A 486 -3.75 -22.25 -13.79
C ASP A 486 -2.98 -21.33 -14.76
N GLY A 487 -2.18 -20.40 -14.24
CA GLY A 487 -1.34 -19.49 -15.02
C GLY A 487 -1.76 -18.03 -14.98
N LEU A 488 -2.96 -17.66 -14.50
CA LEU A 488 -3.33 -16.27 -14.30
C LEU A 488 -2.65 -15.67 -13.08
N THR A 489 -2.31 -14.40 -13.16
CA THR A 489 -1.95 -13.60 -12.00
C THR A 489 -3.21 -13.21 -11.20
N GLN A 490 -3.05 -12.78 -9.98
CA GLN A 490 -4.09 -12.05 -9.27
C GLN A 490 -4.31 -10.67 -9.93
N MET A 491 -5.43 -10.03 -9.62
CA MET A 491 -5.74 -8.70 -10.18
C MET A 491 -4.93 -7.58 -9.52
N PHE A 492 -4.41 -7.79 -8.32
CA PHE A 492 -3.48 -6.92 -7.58
C PHE A 492 -2.49 -7.78 -6.78
N ALA A 493 -1.32 -7.22 -6.40
CA ALA A 493 -0.28 -7.96 -5.70
C ALA A 493 0.65 -7.04 -4.88
N PRO A 494 0.86 -7.31 -3.58
CA PRO A 494 0.15 -8.23 -2.71
C PRO A 494 -1.18 -7.66 -2.24
N GLY A 495 -1.93 -8.41 -1.44
CA GLY A 495 -3.12 -7.94 -0.75
C GLY A 495 -4.22 -9.00 -0.64
N ASN A 496 -5.40 -8.57 -0.21
CA ASN A 496 -6.53 -9.45 0.01
C ASN A 496 -7.01 -10.11 -1.29
N HIS A 497 -6.39 -11.21 -1.64
CA HIS A 497 -6.73 -11.97 -2.84
C HIS A 497 -7.93 -12.89 -2.68
N GLY A 498 -8.45 -13.13 -1.50
CA GLY A 498 -9.54 -14.02 -1.21
C GLY A 498 -9.95 -14.98 -2.35
N ASP A 499 -10.25 -16.21 -2.10
CA ASP A 499 -10.70 -17.15 -3.13
C ASP A 499 -12.16 -16.86 -3.56
N ASN A 500 -12.44 -15.59 -3.87
CA ASN A 500 -13.78 -15.12 -4.21
C ASN A 500 -14.13 -15.35 -5.70
N GLY A 501 -13.20 -15.90 -6.49
CA GLY A 501 -13.43 -16.18 -7.90
C GLY A 501 -13.45 -14.94 -8.81
N ILE A 502 -13.13 -13.76 -8.30
CA ILE A 502 -13.03 -12.54 -9.10
C ILE A 502 -11.59 -12.37 -9.55
N LEU A 503 -11.39 -12.37 -10.87
CA LEU A 503 -10.11 -12.09 -11.52
C LEU A 503 -10.35 -11.16 -12.71
N ILE A 504 -9.29 -10.48 -13.12
CA ILE A 504 -9.27 -9.60 -14.29
C ILE A 504 -8.19 -10.10 -15.25
N PRO A 505 -8.49 -11.06 -16.12
CA PRO A 505 -7.48 -11.70 -16.97
C PRO A 505 -6.77 -10.75 -17.94
N ASP A 506 -7.45 -9.74 -18.44
CA ASP A 506 -6.86 -8.71 -19.31
C ASP A 506 -5.77 -7.90 -18.59
N TRP A 507 -5.78 -7.81 -17.26
CA TRP A 507 -4.68 -7.21 -16.50
C TRP A 507 -3.43 -8.10 -16.41
N THR A 508 -3.59 -9.41 -16.48
CA THR A 508 -2.44 -10.32 -16.69
C THR A 508 -1.74 -10.02 -18.02
N LEU A 509 -2.51 -9.68 -19.07
CA LEU A 509 -1.92 -9.25 -20.37
C LEU A 509 -1.21 -7.89 -20.22
N GLN A 510 -1.78 -6.95 -19.48
CA GLN A 510 -1.14 -5.65 -19.24
C GLN A 510 0.19 -5.80 -18.48
N TRP A 511 0.27 -6.70 -17.50
CA TRP A 511 1.53 -7.04 -16.82
C TRP A 511 2.63 -7.52 -17.80
N ILE A 512 2.27 -8.31 -18.83
CA ILE A 512 3.22 -8.75 -19.87
C ILE A 512 3.72 -7.56 -20.70
N LEU A 513 2.82 -6.62 -21.04
CA LEU A 513 3.20 -5.37 -21.73
C LEU A 513 4.11 -4.51 -20.85
N ASN A 514 3.81 -4.40 -19.57
CA ASN A 514 4.67 -3.69 -18.60
C ASN A 514 6.07 -4.32 -18.52
N ALA A 515 6.19 -5.65 -18.52
CA ALA A 515 7.49 -6.33 -18.52
C ALA A 515 8.32 -5.97 -19.77
N ARG A 516 7.70 -5.92 -20.97
CA ARG A 516 8.37 -5.44 -22.19
C ARG A 516 8.82 -3.99 -22.05
N ASP A 517 7.93 -3.12 -21.56
CA ASP A 517 8.23 -1.70 -21.44
C ASP A 517 9.37 -1.46 -20.44
N HIS A 518 9.37 -2.21 -19.32
CA HIS A 518 10.49 -2.20 -18.39
C HIS A 518 11.83 -2.54 -19.05
N ALA A 519 11.88 -3.64 -19.81
CA ALA A 519 13.09 -4.05 -20.54
C ALA A 519 13.54 -2.98 -21.56
N VAL A 520 12.59 -2.36 -22.27
CA VAL A 520 12.87 -1.30 -23.26
C VAL A 520 13.45 -0.05 -22.61
N TRP A 521 12.85 0.39 -21.50
CA TRP A 521 13.25 1.63 -20.83
C TRP A 521 14.52 1.51 -19.98
N THR A 522 14.74 0.35 -19.37
CA THR A 522 15.83 0.15 -18.40
C THR A 522 17.02 -0.64 -18.97
N GLY A 523 16.76 -1.50 -19.92
CA GLY A 523 17.72 -2.52 -20.37
C GLY A 523 17.92 -3.66 -19.36
N ASP A 524 17.18 -3.68 -18.23
CA ASP A 524 17.28 -4.73 -17.22
C ASP A 524 16.58 -6.00 -17.69
N LEU A 525 17.38 -7.00 -18.06
CA LEU A 525 16.91 -8.33 -18.41
C LEU A 525 16.91 -9.30 -17.21
N GLY A 526 17.48 -8.93 -16.09
CA GLY A 526 17.57 -9.80 -14.91
C GLY A 526 16.19 -10.15 -14.37
N VAL A 527 15.34 -9.14 -14.12
CA VAL A 527 13.97 -9.38 -13.68
C VAL A 527 13.15 -10.09 -14.76
N ILE A 528 13.40 -9.81 -16.05
CA ILE A 528 12.68 -10.47 -17.16
C ILE A 528 13.02 -11.95 -17.20
N GLU A 529 14.30 -12.33 -17.09
CA GLU A 529 14.72 -13.72 -17.05
C GLU A 529 14.05 -14.48 -15.88
N GLU A 530 13.95 -13.82 -14.72
CA GLU A 530 13.31 -14.36 -13.52
C GLU A 530 11.82 -14.64 -13.72
N ILE A 531 11.06 -13.69 -14.31
CA ILE A 531 9.60 -13.80 -14.46
C ILE A 531 9.14 -14.46 -15.77
N PHE A 532 10.02 -14.65 -16.74
CA PHE A 532 9.64 -15.16 -18.06
C PHE A 532 8.89 -16.51 -18.02
N PRO A 533 9.23 -17.47 -17.14
CA PRO A 533 8.42 -18.68 -16.99
C PRO A 533 6.99 -18.42 -16.53
N ALA A 534 6.75 -17.35 -15.78
CA ALA A 534 5.40 -16.94 -15.39
C ALA A 534 4.62 -16.33 -16.57
N ILE A 535 5.29 -15.54 -17.41
CA ILE A 535 4.73 -15.03 -18.67
C ILE A 535 4.30 -16.19 -19.59
N GLU A 536 5.13 -17.22 -19.72
CA GLU A 536 4.80 -18.40 -20.52
C GLU A 536 3.52 -19.10 -20.00
N ARG A 537 3.41 -19.30 -18.69
CA ARG A 537 2.19 -19.91 -18.09
C ARG A 537 0.95 -19.07 -18.32
N ALA A 538 1.08 -17.73 -18.22
CA ALA A 538 -0.02 -16.81 -18.47
C ALA A 538 -0.50 -16.91 -19.95
N LEU A 539 0.40 -16.83 -20.91
CA LEU A 539 0.05 -16.98 -22.33
C LEU A 539 -0.54 -18.36 -22.64
N ALA A 540 -0.04 -19.42 -22.00
CA ALA A 540 -0.60 -20.77 -22.14
C ALA A 540 -2.05 -20.86 -21.60
N TRP A 541 -2.42 -20.05 -20.59
CA TRP A 541 -3.80 -19.97 -20.11
C TRP A 541 -4.73 -19.42 -21.21
N PHE A 542 -4.38 -18.32 -21.84
CA PHE A 542 -5.14 -17.75 -22.96
C PHE A 542 -5.18 -18.67 -24.18
N ALA A 543 -4.07 -19.37 -24.47
CA ALA A 543 -4.02 -20.30 -25.61
C ALA A 543 -5.05 -21.43 -25.47
N ARG A 544 -5.33 -21.90 -24.25
CA ARG A 544 -6.34 -22.94 -24.00
C ARG A 544 -7.79 -22.48 -24.21
N LEU A 545 -8.05 -21.17 -24.20
CA LEU A 545 -9.37 -20.59 -24.39
C LEU A 545 -9.67 -20.22 -25.85
N ARG A 546 -8.72 -20.40 -26.75
CA ARG A 546 -8.93 -20.12 -28.19
C ARG A 546 -9.87 -21.17 -28.78
N ASN A 547 -10.89 -20.70 -29.45
CA ASN A 547 -11.87 -21.53 -30.17
C ASN A 547 -11.32 -21.99 -31.55
N GLU A 548 -12.17 -22.65 -32.33
CA GLU A 548 -11.81 -23.11 -33.69
C GLU A 548 -11.51 -21.98 -34.69
N ASN A 549 -11.98 -20.75 -34.40
CA ASN A 549 -11.67 -19.55 -35.19
C ASN A 549 -10.29 -18.98 -34.85
N GLY A 550 -9.64 -19.50 -33.79
CA GLY A 550 -8.34 -19.08 -33.30
C GLY A 550 -8.38 -17.88 -32.35
N LEU A 551 -9.57 -17.47 -31.88
CA LEU A 551 -9.81 -16.36 -30.98
C LEU A 551 -10.27 -16.84 -29.60
N VAL A 552 -9.95 -16.08 -28.56
CA VAL A 552 -10.55 -16.24 -27.23
C VAL A 552 -11.98 -15.75 -27.30
N ALA A 553 -12.93 -16.60 -26.91
CA ALA A 553 -14.36 -16.28 -26.85
C ALA A 553 -14.89 -16.52 -25.43
N ASP A 554 -15.88 -15.72 -25.03
CA ASP A 554 -16.58 -15.83 -23.75
C ASP A 554 -15.62 -16.04 -22.58
N MET A 555 -14.61 -15.15 -22.48
CA MET A 555 -13.56 -15.25 -21.49
C MET A 555 -14.15 -15.38 -20.07
N PRO A 556 -13.75 -16.38 -19.29
CA PRO A 556 -14.19 -16.50 -17.92
C PRO A 556 -13.67 -15.36 -17.07
N TYR A 557 -14.32 -15.11 -15.96
CA TYR A 557 -14.03 -14.03 -15.03
C TYR A 557 -14.38 -12.64 -15.58
N TRP A 558 -13.87 -11.60 -14.95
CA TRP A 558 -14.22 -10.24 -15.27
C TRP A 558 -13.29 -9.66 -16.35
N HIS A 559 -13.76 -9.60 -17.58
CA HIS A 559 -13.11 -8.84 -18.63
C HIS A 559 -13.39 -7.35 -18.39
N PHE A 560 -12.45 -6.65 -17.79
CA PHE A 560 -12.69 -5.33 -17.23
C PHE A 560 -12.76 -4.25 -18.33
N MET A 561 -11.75 -4.14 -19.18
CA MET A 561 -11.60 -3.09 -20.18
C MET A 561 -12.00 -1.71 -19.66
N ASP A 562 -11.61 -1.42 -18.41
CA ASP A 562 -12.00 -0.23 -17.67
C ASP A 562 -13.53 -0.12 -17.41
N TRP A 563 -13.98 0.93 -16.73
CA TRP A 563 -15.38 1.24 -16.45
C TRP A 563 -16.13 1.70 -17.70
N SER A 564 -16.00 0.97 -18.80
CA SER A 564 -16.54 1.32 -20.11
C SER A 564 -17.71 0.43 -20.52
N GLY A 565 -18.58 0.95 -21.37
CA GLY A 565 -19.69 0.22 -21.96
C GLY A 565 -19.30 -0.66 -23.15
N VAL A 566 -18.03 -1.04 -23.30
CA VAL A 566 -17.52 -1.85 -24.41
C VAL A 566 -18.09 -3.26 -24.38
N GLY A 567 -18.34 -3.83 -25.56
CA GLY A 567 -18.82 -5.20 -25.69
C GLY A 567 -17.76 -6.24 -25.33
N ARG A 568 -18.11 -7.22 -24.49
CA ARG A 568 -17.20 -8.21 -23.90
C ARG A 568 -17.56 -9.67 -24.17
N ALA A 569 -18.74 -9.93 -24.69
CA ALA A 569 -19.24 -11.28 -24.97
C ALA A 569 -18.71 -11.84 -26.29
N GLY A 570 -18.77 -13.14 -26.45
CA GLY A 570 -18.30 -13.82 -27.67
C GLY A 570 -16.83 -13.59 -27.92
N GLU A 571 -16.45 -13.44 -29.19
CA GLU A 571 -15.11 -13.06 -29.61
C GLU A 571 -14.95 -11.54 -29.44
N ALA A 572 -14.39 -11.10 -28.31
CA ALA A 572 -14.17 -9.68 -28.05
C ALA A 572 -12.93 -9.16 -28.78
N CYS A 573 -13.11 -8.14 -29.63
CA CYS A 573 -12.05 -7.56 -30.47
C CYS A 573 -10.88 -7.04 -29.63
N THR A 574 -11.16 -6.21 -28.61
CA THR A 574 -10.14 -5.57 -27.78
C THR A 574 -9.26 -6.60 -27.06
N LEU A 575 -9.86 -7.63 -26.45
CA LEU A 575 -9.13 -8.70 -25.76
C LEU A 575 -8.17 -9.42 -26.69
N ASN A 576 -8.66 -9.83 -27.85
CA ASN A 576 -7.86 -10.61 -28.80
C ASN A 576 -6.77 -9.76 -29.47
N ALA A 577 -7.03 -8.48 -29.74
CA ALA A 577 -6.00 -7.55 -30.20
C ALA A 577 -4.91 -7.35 -29.11
N GLN A 578 -5.28 -7.17 -27.85
CA GLN A 578 -4.34 -7.07 -26.73
C GLN A 578 -3.52 -8.35 -26.57
N LEU A 579 -4.14 -9.52 -26.69
CA LEU A 579 -3.44 -10.81 -26.65
C LEU A 579 -2.38 -10.92 -27.77
N ALA A 580 -2.70 -10.48 -28.99
CA ALA A 580 -1.74 -10.43 -30.07
C ALA A 580 -0.56 -9.49 -29.77
N GLY A 581 -0.83 -8.32 -29.19
CA GLY A 581 0.21 -7.40 -28.73
C GLY A 581 1.09 -7.99 -27.60
N CYS A 582 0.50 -8.76 -26.68
CA CYS A 582 1.25 -9.45 -25.61
C CYS A 582 2.11 -10.59 -26.15
N LEU A 583 1.66 -11.31 -27.16
CA LEU A 583 2.46 -12.33 -27.84
C LEU A 583 3.68 -11.71 -28.53
N ASP A 584 3.53 -10.54 -29.18
CA ASP A 584 4.67 -9.80 -29.73
C ASP A 584 5.61 -9.30 -28.63
N ALA A 585 5.07 -8.80 -27.52
CA ALA A 585 5.88 -8.41 -26.36
C ALA A 585 6.69 -9.59 -25.83
N ALA A 586 6.06 -10.75 -25.66
CA ALA A 586 6.75 -11.98 -25.23
C ALA A 586 7.78 -12.46 -26.27
N ALA A 587 7.49 -12.30 -27.56
CA ALA A 587 8.45 -12.61 -28.63
C ALA A 587 9.69 -11.69 -28.57
N ALA A 588 9.48 -10.38 -28.36
CA ALA A 588 10.58 -9.43 -28.22
C ALA A 588 11.45 -9.73 -26.98
N LEU A 589 10.83 -10.07 -25.85
CA LEU A 589 11.54 -10.49 -24.63
C LEU A 589 12.28 -11.81 -24.85
N ALA A 590 11.67 -12.78 -25.54
CA ALA A 590 12.32 -14.05 -25.86
C ALA A 590 13.55 -13.89 -26.77
N ASP A 591 13.52 -12.94 -27.72
CA ASP A 591 14.69 -12.60 -28.53
C ASP A 591 15.83 -12.03 -27.68
N GLN A 592 15.51 -11.10 -26.78
CA GLN A 592 16.50 -10.50 -25.86
C GLN A 592 17.11 -11.57 -24.94
N LEU A 593 16.32 -12.57 -24.51
CA LEU A 593 16.75 -13.71 -23.73
C LEU A 593 17.40 -14.83 -24.59
N GLN A 594 17.64 -14.60 -25.88
CA GLN A 594 18.24 -15.54 -26.82
C GLN A 594 17.45 -16.86 -26.96
N MET A 595 16.11 -16.78 -26.97
CA MET A 595 15.17 -17.89 -27.14
C MET A 595 14.44 -17.83 -28.49
N PRO A 596 15.11 -17.87 -29.66
CA PRO A 596 14.52 -17.52 -30.96
C PRO A 596 13.35 -18.43 -31.36
N ARG A 597 13.39 -19.71 -30.98
CA ARG A 597 12.27 -20.64 -31.28
C ARG A 597 10.97 -20.23 -30.59
N LYS A 598 11.06 -19.74 -29.34
CA LYS A 598 9.89 -19.23 -28.61
C LYS A 598 9.39 -17.94 -29.25
N ALA A 599 10.30 -17.04 -29.60
CA ALA A 599 9.98 -15.79 -30.27
C ALA A 599 9.22 -16.03 -31.58
N ASP A 600 9.69 -16.98 -32.41
CA ASP A 600 9.02 -17.34 -33.68
C ASP A 600 7.62 -17.93 -33.45
N THR A 601 7.45 -18.75 -32.38
CA THR A 601 6.15 -19.32 -32.03
C THR A 601 5.17 -18.22 -31.62
N TYR A 602 5.57 -17.30 -30.77
CA TYR A 602 4.71 -16.20 -30.31
C TYR A 602 4.32 -15.26 -31.47
N ARG A 603 5.25 -14.92 -32.35
CA ARG A 603 4.92 -14.13 -33.56
C ARG A 603 3.93 -14.84 -34.47
N ALA A 604 4.09 -16.14 -34.67
CA ALA A 604 3.16 -16.93 -35.48
C ALA A 604 1.75 -16.92 -34.88
N ASP A 605 1.64 -17.09 -33.54
CA ASP A 605 0.37 -17.03 -32.84
C ASP A 605 -0.27 -15.63 -32.88
N ALA A 606 0.52 -14.56 -32.70
CA ALA A 606 0.04 -13.18 -32.83
C ALA A 606 -0.55 -12.92 -34.22
N ASN A 607 0.17 -13.32 -35.29
CA ASN A 607 -0.28 -13.17 -36.65
C ASN A 607 -1.55 -13.96 -36.95
N ALA A 608 -1.69 -15.17 -36.41
CA ALA A 608 -2.89 -15.99 -36.58
C ALA A 608 -4.12 -15.30 -35.95
N ILE A 609 -3.97 -14.70 -34.76
CA ILE A 609 -5.04 -13.93 -34.09
C ILE A 609 -5.41 -12.70 -34.92
N ARG A 610 -4.44 -11.93 -35.42
CA ARG A 610 -4.67 -10.75 -36.26
C ARG A 610 -5.45 -11.07 -37.54
N HIS A 611 -5.06 -12.12 -38.23
CA HIS A 611 -5.78 -12.58 -39.38
C HIS A 611 -7.21 -13.02 -39.10
N ALA A 612 -7.44 -13.63 -37.91
CA ALA A 612 -8.79 -13.99 -37.52
C ALA A 612 -9.63 -12.74 -37.19
N LEU A 613 -9.07 -11.77 -36.46
CA LEU A 613 -9.73 -10.50 -36.15
C LEU A 613 -10.10 -9.73 -37.42
N ASP A 614 -9.17 -9.62 -38.38
CA ASP A 614 -9.40 -8.89 -39.62
C ASP A 614 -10.56 -9.50 -40.44
N ARG A 615 -10.61 -10.83 -40.53
CA ARG A 615 -11.69 -11.52 -41.26
C ARG A 615 -13.05 -11.44 -40.56
N ARG A 616 -13.09 -11.40 -39.25
CA ARG A 616 -14.34 -11.58 -38.48
C ARG A 616 -14.93 -10.28 -37.96
N HIS A 617 -14.08 -9.31 -37.58
CA HIS A 617 -14.52 -8.08 -36.93
C HIS A 617 -14.57 -6.87 -37.84
N TRP A 618 -13.94 -6.92 -39.04
CA TRP A 618 -13.98 -5.80 -39.99
C TRP A 618 -15.37 -5.63 -40.58
N ASP A 619 -15.96 -4.43 -40.42
CA ASP A 619 -17.19 -4.02 -41.11
C ASP A 619 -16.83 -3.07 -42.25
N GLU A 620 -16.85 -3.60 -43.47
CA GLU A 620 -16.48 -2.84 -44.68
C GLU A 620 -17.43 -1.66 -44.95
N ALA A 621 -18.71 -1.80 -44.63
CA ALA A 621 -19.69 -0.74 -44.86
C ALA A 621 -19.44 0.49 -43.99
N ARG A 622 -19.13 0.27 -42.72
CA ARG A 622 -18.79 1.34 -41.78
C ARG A 622 -17.33 1.72 -41.78
N GLY A 623 -16.43 0.85 -42.21
CA GLY A 623 -14.96 1.05 -42.21
C GLY A 623 -14.35 1.03 -40.81
N VAL A 624 -14.80 0.12 -39.98
CA VAL A 624 -14.38 -0.03 -38.55
C VAL A 624 -14.39 -1.50 -38.16
N TYR A 625 -13.74 -1.80 -37.01
CA TYR A 625 -13.86 -3.09 -36.35
C TYR A 625 -14.98 -3.04 -35.30
N VAL A 626 -15.84 -4.06 -35.30
CA VAL A 626 -16.91 -4.21 -34.31
C VAL A 626 -16.33 -4.76 -33.00
N ASP A 627 -16.98 -4.46 -31.87
CA ASP A 627 -16.54 -4.89 -30.54
C ASP A 627 -16.58 -6.40 -30.36
N MET A 628 -17.59 -7.06 -30.92
CA MET A 628 -17.89 -8.48 -30.65
C MET A 628 -18.39 -9.19 -31.89
N VAL A 629 -18.07 -10.49 -31.97
CA VAL A 629 -18.61 -11.41 -32.96
C VAL A 629 -19.09 -12.67 -32.24
N ASP A 630 -20.25 -13.17 -32.65
CA ASP A 630 -20.77 -14.45 -32.16
C ASP A 630 -19.84 -15.58 -32.64
N PRO A 631 -19.31 -16.41 -31.72
CA PRO A 631 -18.36 -17.46 -32.07
C PRO A 631 -18.96 -18.59 -32.92
N GLU A 632 -20.28 -18.86 -32.80
CA GLU A 632 -20.95 -19.99 -33.46
C GLU A 632 -21.39 -19.66 -34.89
N ASN A 633 -22.05 -18.52 -35.07
CA ASN A 633 -22.63 -18.16 -36.35
C ASN A 633 -21.88 -17.07 -37.12
N GLY A 634 -20.92 -16.41 -36.49
CA GLY A 634 -20.11 -15.34 -37.09
C GLY A 634 -20.86 -14.01 -37.23
N GLU A 635 -22.00 -13.82 -36.55
CA GLU A 635 -22.76 -12.59 -36.59
C GLU A 635 -22.03 -11.46 -35.85
N GLN A 636 -21.81 -10.35 -36.57
CA GLN A 636 -21.21 -9.16 -36.00
C GLN A 636 -22.20 -8.39 -35.14
N ASN A 637 -21.85 -8.11 -33.90
CA ASN A 637 -22.62 -7.19 -33.07
C ASN A 637 -22.46 -5.75 -33.61
N PRO A 638 -23.54 -4.96 -33.72
CA PRO A 638 -23.47 -3.62 -34.33
C PRO A 638 -22.69 -2.60 -33.45
N ARG A 639 -22.29 -2.95 -32.23
CA ARG A 639 -21.54 -2.06 -31.33
C ARG A 639 -20.14 -1.82 -31.84
N VAL A 640 -19.72 -0.56 -31.81
CA VAL A 640 -18.37 -0.09 -32.16
C VAL A 640 -17.89 0.84 -31.09
N SER A 641 -16.71 0.55 -30.51
CA SER A 641 -16.06 1.39 -29.50
C SER A 641 -14.76 2.01 -30.03
N GLN A 642 -14.31 3.07 -29.37
CA GLN A 642 -12.95 3.57 -29.53
C GLN A 642 -11.92 2.47 -29.20
N HIS A 643 -12.16 1.73 -28.11
CA HIS A 643 -11.26 0.71 -27.57
C HIS A 643 -10.92 -0.37 -28.62
N ALA A 644 -11.94 -0.97 -29.28
CA ALA A 644 -11.70 -1.99 -30.28
C ALA A 644 -10.86 -1.46 -31.45
N ASN A 645 -11.18 -0.26 -31.95
CA ASN A 645 -10.51 0.31 -33.12
C ASN A 645 -9.10 0.82 -32.76
N ALA A 646 -8.90 1.44 -31.60
CA ALA A 646 -7.58 1.82 -31.12
C ALA A 646 -6.70 0.58 -30.86
N ALA A 647 -7.24 -0.49 -30.28
CA ALA A 647 -6.52 -1.75 -30.08
C ALA A 647 -6.11 -2.41 -31.39
N MET A 648 -6.97 -2.35 -32.42
CA MET A 648 -6.64 -2.87 -33.74
C MET A 648 -5.53 -2.06 -34.43
N ILE A 649 -5.50 -0.73 -34.25
CA ILE A 649 -4.39 0.10 -34.74
C ILE A 649 -3.10 -0.21 -33.96
N LEU A 650 -3.17 -0.36 -32.65
CA LEU A 650 -2.00 -0.51 -31.78
C LEU A 650 -1.41 -1.92 -31.81
N TRP A 651 -2.26 -2.96 -31.77
CA TRP A 651 -1.86 -4.36 -31.57
C TRP A 651 -2.38 -5.31 -32.64
N GLY A 652 -3.50 -4.94 -33.29
CA GLY A 652 -4.19 -5.78 -34.28
C GLY A 652 -3.61 -5.73 -35.69
N ASP A 653 -2.61 -4.87 -35.91
CA ASP A 653 -1.99 -4.65 -37.23
C ASP A 653 -3.02 -4.28 -38.34
N ALA A 654 -4.00 -3.44 -37.95
CA ALA A 654 -4.98 -2.94 -38.90
C ALA A 654 -4.28 -2.26 -40.10
N PRO A 655 -4.66 -2.56 -41.36
CA PRO A 655 -4.04 -1.95 -42.53
C PRO A 655 -4.04 -0.42 -42.48
N ALA A 656 -2.90 0.22 -42.72
CA ALA A 656 -2.71 1.66 -42.57
C ALA A 656 -3.65 2.51 -43.46
N ASP A 657 -4.08 1.99 -44.60
CA ASP A 657 -5.05 2.63 -45.46
C ASP A 657 -6.48 2.70 -44.88
N ARG A 658 -6.78 1.86 -43.89
CA ARG A 658 -8.05 1.89 -43.13
C ARG A 658 -8.06 2.92 -41.98
N TRP A 659 -6.89 3.32 -41.47
CA TRP A 659 -6.79 4.19 -40.28
C TRP A 659 -7.56 5.50 -40.42
N PRO A 660 -7.53 6.24 -41.52
CA PRO A 660 -8.29 7.49 -41.62
C PRO A 660 -9.78 7.31 -41.43
N ARG A 661 -10.37 6.23 -41.98
CA ARG A 661 -11.80 5.93 -41.78
C ARG A 661 -12.12 5.52 -40.35
N MET A 662 -11.26 4.70 -39.75
CA MET A 662 -11.39 4.26 -38.38
C MET A 662 -11.33 5.46 -37.42
N ILE A 663 -10.33 6.32 -37.56
CA ILE A 663 -10.11 7.50 -36.72
C ILE A 663 -11.29 8.48 -36.87
N ASP A 664 -11.74 8.75 -38.08
CA ASP A 664 -12.90 9.61 -38.32
C ASP A 664 -14.15 9.08 -37.62
N TYR A 665 -14.40 7.77 -37.71
CA TYR A 665 -15.56 7.17 -37.07
C TYR A 665 -15.50 7.25 -35.53
N ILE A 666 -14.36 6.87 -34.92
CA ILE A 666 -14.22 6.82 -33.47
C ILE A 666 -14.00 8.18 -32.80
N SER A 667 -13.75 9.24 -33.60
CA SER A 667 -13.66 10.61 -33.12
C SER A 667 -15.03 11.31 -33.04
N ASP A 668 -16.08 10.69 -33.58
CA ASP A 668 -17.44 11.24 -33.55
C ASP A 668 -18.19 10.71 -32.30
N PRO A 669 -18.45 11.57 -31.31
CA PRO A 669 -19.11 11.16 -30.06
C PRO A 669 -20.56 10.70 -30.28
N GLU A 670 -21.18 11.03 -31.41
CA GLU A 670 -22.53 10.58 -31.73
C GLU A 670 -22.58 9.15 -32.29
N ARG A 671 -21.46 8.64 -32.78
CA ARG A 671 -21.36 7.30 -33.39
C ARG A 671 -20.94 6.21 -32.42
N ILE A 672 -20.30 6.57 -31.34
CA ILE A 672 -19.75 5.63 -30.37
C ILE A 672 -20.26 5.91 -28.95
N THR A 673 -20.34 4.85 -28.17
CA THR A 673 -20.54 4.99 -26.72
C THR A 673 -19.15 5.18 -26.09
N PHE A 674 -18.89 6.37 -25.64
CA PHE A 674 -17.69 6.71 -24.88
C PHE A 674 -18.07 6.85 -23.42
N THR A 675 -17.38 6.16 -22.54
CA THR A 675 -17.41 6.44 -21.11
C THR A 675 -16.03 6.88 -20.69
N PRO A 676 -15.87 8.12 -20.23
CA PRO A 676 -14.64 8.45 -19.53
C PRO A 676 -14.56 7.56 -18.28
N ALA A 677 -13.37 7.10 -17.98
CA ALA A 677 -13.09 6.42 -16.73
C ALA A 677 -13.32 7.38 -15.53
#